data_16638f238af23d91ed37cd6ace42703f
#
_entry.id   16638f238af23d91ed37cd6ace42703f
#
_cell.length_a   1.000
_cell.length_b   1.000
_cell.length_c   1.000
_cell.angle_alpha   90.00
_cell.angle_beta   90.00
_cell.angle_gamma   90.00
#
_symmetry.space_group_name_H-M   'P 1'
#
loop_
_entity.id
_entity.type
_entity.pdbx_description
1 polymer ?
#
loop_
_entity_poly.entity_id
_entity_poly.type
_entity_poly.pdbx_seq_one_letter_code
_entity_poly.pdbx_strand_id
1 'polypeptide(L)'
;MSRKDRKNEPIPAARPVPDDGQGKAEEYSLEEIMNEFGGWSNRSAPEPSPEPERVPETPEMPEPTPEPDAPAPAAEPEPEPEPEPEKPSRFHFINLDLNAEPHMPDETPEAQPEASKELWSWQSGGEASPDKPASPAAQAEPAGPEKADAPPPDRPRRARPERQKRERRVRGDRPEAPRKPPVSPAAALRHYRNRSAYTRLRALFLTLLTAAAVFLTLAPQLPVAAFSRLEEGKAVPTVLLVLMCLCAAASIDLLLRAVQQLITLRFGLELLLGVSFVVCVIDSVAAMLAPRVPFCAVVCVGFLFAAWSEYLTCVGSIRALKVVCDGDEHYAVKLARGALGSLDCAYKMPEETPDYVELLEQPGRAAAAMRLYVPLALAMAFVFSVVSSVRAGAPLVQMLSACLCAALPVCGFLCYSRPFAQIARRLSRAGAALCGWSAAKILGGELGEVVTDSDLYPAGSVSINGVKVYHDFRLETMLCYAATAISHSGSSLGPLFEKLAEEQGVHLAEIGSFKSYEGGGVGAEIRGDIVLVGSLGFLHLMGVRPPQGTNIRQAVYVAVNGITAGVIAINYNPSTPVISALHSSVGRRGVSIVGATRDFLISPAMLHAKFRIPTSRAEFPPVAERYRLSELGSADSIETAAVLSRGTILPYSEAIAGARSLKSVVTAGIAADLFGGLFGLLVVFFLGLGGAIATATAVKLLLFVLIWTVPGLLITMWSKRF
;
A
#
# COMPACT_ATOMS: atom_id res chain seq x y z
N MET A 1 -23.11 40.03 -25.37
CA MET A 1 -23.58 39.40 -26.61
C MET A 1 -23.13 37.95 -26.54
N SER A 2 -23.90 37.19 -26.14
CA SER A 2 -24.87 36.17 -26.51
C SER A 2 -24.21 34.90 -27.03
N ARG A 3 -24.25 33.94 -26.18
CA ARG A 3 -23.98 32.50 -26.40
C ARG A 3 -25.34 31.91 -26.80
N LYS A 4 -25.52 31.44 -28.07
CA LYS A 4 -26.52 30.45 -28.46
C LYS A 4 -26.15 29.86 -29.82
N ASP A 5 -26.47 28.57 -29.94
CA ASP A 5 -26.61 27.76 -31.15
C ASP A 5 -25.38 27.08 -31.77
N ARG A 6 -25.17 25.85 -31.35
CA ARG A 6 -24.81 24.75 -32.25
C ARG A 6 -25.63 23.52 -31.85
N LYS A 7 -26.68 23.34 -32.65
CA LYS A 7 -27.48 22.12 -32.73
C LYS A 7 -27.06 21.33 -33.98
N ASN A 8 -26.93 20.00 -33.78
CA ASN A 8 -27.17 18.93 -34.75
C ASN A 8 -26.48 18.97 -36.12
N GLU A 9 -25.42 18.19 -36.27
CA GLU A 9 -25.09 17.56 -37.55
C GLU A 9 -25.20 16.04 -37.43
N PRO A 10 -25.81 15.35 -38.46
CA PRO A 10 -26.05 13.91 -38.41
C PRO A 10 -24.83 13.12 -38.87
N ILE A 11 -24.64 11.97 -38.23
CA ILE A 11 -23.63 10.96 -38.54
C ILE A 11 -23.89 10.37 -39.95
N PRO A 12 -22.86 10.26 -40.82
CA PRO A 12 -23.04 9.64 -42.14
C PRO A 12 -23.18 8.12 -42.06
N ALA A 13 -24.11 7.58 -42.81
CA ALA A 13 -24.43 6.16 -42.94
C ALA A 13 -23.24 5.34 -43.51
N ALA A 14 -23.01 4.18 -42.93
CA ALA A 14 -22.03 3.19 -43.40
C ALA A 14 -22.55 2.54 -44.72
N ARG A 15 -21.60 2.31 -45.65
CA ARG A 15 -21.81 1.61 -46.92
C ARG A 15 -22.02 0.12 -46.72
N PRO A 16 -22.87 -0.57 -47.49
CA PRO A 16 -23.07 -2.00 -47.40
C PRO A 16 -21.91 -2.78 -47.98
N VAL A 17 -21.54 -3.86 -47.28
CA VAL A 17 -20.59 -4.90 -47.71
C VAL A 17 -21.38 -5.98 -48.48
N PRO A 18 -20.86 -6.57 -49.56
CA PRO A 18 -21.58 -7.57 -50.37
C PRO A 18 -21.75 -8.90 -49.64
N ASP A 19 -22.90 -9.48 -49.86
CA ASP A 19 -23.37 -10.79 -49.42
C ASP A 19 -22.65 -11.90 -50.18
N ASP A 20 -21.93 -12.80 -49.50
CA ASP A 20 -21.52 -14.10 -50.04
C ASP A 20 -21.97 -15.19 -49.08
N GLY A 21 -22.89 -15.97 -49.64
CA GLY A 21 -23.82 -16.89 -49.08
C GLY A 21 -23.34 -18.03 -48.19
N GLN A 22 -24.30 -18.45 -47.38
CA GLN A 22 -24.52 -19.74 -46.76
C GLN A 22 -23.69 -20.10 -45.50
N GLY A 23 -24.28 -19.78 -44.38
CA GLY A 23 -24.05 -20.37 -43.07
C GLY A 23 -25.07 -19.79 -42.10
N LYS A 24 -26.20 -20.45 -41.88
CA LYS A 24 -27.18 -20.04 -40.86
C LYS A 24 -26.49 -20.09 -39.49
N ALA A 25 -26.06 -18.94 -39.01
CA ALA A 25 -25.82 -18.71 -37.57
C ALA A 25 -27.21 -18.42 -36.96
N GLU A 26 -27.67 -19.26 -36.07
CA GLU A 26 -28.83 -18.98 -35.23
C GLU A 26 -28.45 -17.83 -34.31
N GLU A 27 -29.00 -16.64 -34.57
CA GLU A 27 -28.94 -15.51 -33.67
C GLU A 27 -29.81 -15.82 -32.44
N TYR A 28 -29.17 -16.18 -31.34
CA TYR A 28 -29.84 -16.25 -30.06
C TYR A 28 -30.20 -14.83 -29.59
N SER A 29 -31.49 -14.60 -29.29
CA SER A 29 -31.97 -13.33 -28.77
C SER A 29 -31.39 -13.11 -27.32
N LEU A 30 -31.20 -11.84 -26.95
CA LEU A 30 -30.70 -11.49 -25.60
C LEU A 30 -31.61 -12.07 -24.50
N GLU A 31 -32.90 -12.29 -24.78
CA GLU A 31 -33.86 -12.90 -23.86
C GLU A 31 -33.66 -14.42 -23.71
N GLU A 32 -33.23 -15.12 -24.76
CA GLU A 32 -32.89 -16.54 -24.70
C GLU A 32 -31.58 -16.75 -23.90
N ILE A 33 -30.60 -15.90 -24.09
CA ILE A 33 -29.36 -15.90 -23.30
C ILE A 33 -29.67 -15.58 -21.84
N MET A 34 -30.56 -14.63 -21.56
CA MET A 34 -30.95 -14.30 -20.18
C MET A 34 -31.79 -15.38 -19.51
N ASN A 35 -32.61 -16.15 -20.27
CA ASN A 35 -33.38 -17.27 -19.74
C ASN A 35 -32.52 -18.53 -19.49
N GLU A 36 -31.50 -18.76 -20.29
CA GLU A 36 -30.59 -19.90 -20.11
C GLU A 36 -29.57 -19.68 -18.97
N PHE A 37 -29.22 -18.40 -18.69
CA PHE A 37 -28.31 -18.01 -17.61
C PHE A 37 -29.00 -17.35 -16.40
N GLY A 38 -30.29 -17.03 -16.47
CA GLY A 38 -31.07 -16.24 -15.52
C GLY A 38 -32.05 -17.01 -14.65
N GLY A 39 -31.72 -18.20 -14.17
CA GLY A 39 -32.57 -18.98 -13.25
C GLY A 39 -32.81 -18.34 -11.87
N TRP A 40 -33.11 -17.02 -11.83
CA TRP A 40 -33.50 -16.29 -10.62
C TRP A 40 -34.44 -15.14 -10.92
N SER A 41 -35.62 -15.41 -11.47
CA SER A 41 -36.74 -14.46 -11.34
C SER A 41 -38.06 -15.20 -11.48
N ASN A 42 -38.60 -15.71 -10.41
CA ASN A 42 -40.02 -15.79 -10.14
C ASN A 42 -40.24 -16.08 -8.66
N ARG A 43 -40.19 -15.04 -7.86
CA ARG A 43 -41.04 -14.89 -6.69
C ARG A 43 -41.73 -13.55 -6.81
N SER A 44 -43.03 -13.64 -7.12
CA SER A 44 -44.00 -12.57 -7.14
C SER A 44 -43.89 -11.69 -5.89
N ALA A 45 -43.85 -10.39 -6.13
CA ALA A 45 -43.95 -9.35 -5.11
C ALA A 45 -45.33 -9.47 -4.41
N PRO A 46 -45.39 -9.32 -3.08
CA PRO A 46 -46.65 -9.13 -2.37
C PRO A 46 -47.15 -7.68 -2.59
N GLU A 47 -48.46 -7.56 -2.78
CA GLU A 47 -49.19 -6.31 -2.86
C GLU A 47 -49.00 -5.43 -1.61
N PRO A 48 -49.08 -4.11 -1.74
CA PRO A 48 -48.95 -3.19 -0.61
C PRO A 48 -50.25 -3.17 0.22
N SER A 49 -50.12 -3.42 1.51
CA SER A 49 -51.16 -3.23 2.51
C SER A 49 -51.35 -1.76 2.85
N PRO A 50 -52.59 -1.30 3.18
CA PRO A 50 -52.91 0.11 3.38
C PRO A 50 -52.40 0.67 4.69
N GLU A 51 -52.17 2.00 4.69
CA GLU A 51 -51.75 2.81 5.83
C GLU A 51 -52.65 2.66 7.06
N PRO A 52 -52.13 2.66 8.29
CA PRO A 52 -52.93 2.89 9.48
C PRO A 52 -52.96 4.35 9.91
N GLU A 53 -54.18 4.82 10.16
CA GLU A 53 -54.55 6.11 10.76
C GLU A 53 -53.86 6.40 12.11
N ARG A 54 -53.60 7.69 12.32
CA ARG A 54 -53.15 8.30 13.57
C ARG A 54 -54.23 8.27 14.62
N VAL A 55 -53.89 8.00 15.90
CA VAL A 55 -54.53 8.58 17.08
C VAL A 55 -53.64 8.31 18.33
N PRO A 56 -53.79 9.01 19.47
CA PRO A 56 -52.81 9.92 20.07
C PRO A 56 -52.18 9.49 21.42
N GLU A 57 -51.36 10.41 21.92
CA GLU A 57 -50.47 10.36 23.09
C GLU A 57 -51.09 10.05 24.46
N THR A 58 -50.27 9.38 25.29
CA THR A 58 -49.89 9.52 26.73
C THR A 58 -50.88 9.17 27.84
N PRO A 59 -50.46 8.84 29.14
CA PRO A 59 -49.18 9.05 29.81
C PRO A 59 -48.63 7.94 30.82
N GLU A 60 -47.33 8.12 31.14
CA GLU A 60 -46.57 7.86 32.40
C GLU A 60 -46.78 6.65 33.33
N MET A 61 -45.65 5.91 33.49
CA MET A 61 -44.88 5.35 34.64
C MET A 61 -45.60 5.00 35.99
N PRO A 62 -45.11 4.00 36.86
CA PRO A 62 -43.72 3.74 37.22
C PRO A 62 -43.32 2.25 37.47
N GLU A 63 -42.03 2.06 37.68
CA GLU A 63 -41.35 0.85 38.23
C GLU A 63 -41.80 0.45 39.66
N PRO A 64 -41.55 -0.79 40.15
CA PRO A 64 -40.22 -1.25 40.55
C PRO A 64 -39.93 -2.78 40.47
N THR A 65 -38.64 -3.11 40.47
CA THR A 65 -38.02 -4.41 40.78
C THR A 65 -38.39 -4.99 42.16
N PRO A 66 -38.30 -6.36 42.44
CA PRO A 66 -37.03 -6.97 42.79
C PRO A 66 -36.84 -8.47 42.37
N GLU A 67 -35.57 -8.90 42.39
CA GLU A 67 -35.02 -10.27 42.42
C GLU A 67 -35.41 -11.05 43.71
N PRO A 68 -34.93 -12.28 43.96
CA PRO A 68 -34.61 -13.46 43.15
C PRO A 68 -35.25 -14.76 43.68
N ASP A 69 -35.15 -15.90 42.97
CA ASP A 69 -34.89 -17.21 43.60
C ASP A 69 -34.69 -18.38 42.61
N ALA A 70 -33.98 -19.38 43.07
CA ALA A 70 -33.21 -20.43 42.47
C ALA A 70 -34.01 -21.70 41.99
N PRO A 71 -33.34 -22.79 41.58
CA PRO A 71 -33.65 -23.56 40.38
C PRO A 71 -34.45 -24.86 40.65
N ALA A 72 -35.08 -25.41 39.62
CA ALA A 72 -35.67 -26.77 39.65
C ALA A 72 -35.37 -27.55 38.35
N PRO A 73 -35.48 -28.86 38.35
CA PRO A 73 -34.53 -29.78 37.76
C PRO A 73 -34.87 -30.28 36.34
N ALA A 74 -33.85 -30.93 35.72
CA ALA A 74 -33.82 -31.52 34.41
C ALA A 74 -34.96 -32.51 34.11
N ALA A 75 -35.50 -32.40 32.86
CA ALA A 75 -36.34 -33.43 32.26
C ALA A 75 -35.52 -34.26 31.26
N GLU A 76 -35.73 -35.57 31.30
CA GLU A 76 -35.09 -36.57 30.44
C GLU A 76 -35.55 -36.44 28.97
N PRO A 77 -34.71 -36.85 28.01
CA PRO A 77 -35.04 -36.76 26.57
C PRO A 77 -35.92 -37.94 26.13
N GLU A 78 -36.93 -37.63 25.31
CA GLU A 78 -37.75 -38.62 24.60
C GLU A 78 -36.97 -39.32 23.48
N PRO A 79 -37.25 -40.59 23.14
CA PRO A 79 -36.49 -41.34 22.15
C PRO A 79 -36.86 -40.96 20.70
N GLU A 80 -35.84 -40.87 19.85
CA GLU A 80 -35.95 -40.64 18.42
C GLU A 80 -36.62 -41.79 17.68
N PRO A 81 -37.43 -41.55 16.63
CA PRO A 81 -38.05 -42.60 15.83
C PRO A 81 -37.04 -43.24 14.87
N GLU A 82 -37.14 -44.55 14.72
CA GLU A 82 -36.33 -45.38 13.82
C GLU A 82 -36.49 -44.97 12.35
N PRO A 83 -35.42 -44.99 11.51
CA PRO A 83 -35.51 -44.61 10.12
C PRO A 83 -36.09 -45.72 9.23
N GLU A 84 -37.02 -45.34 8.33
CA GLU A 84 -37.53 -46.22 7.26
C GLU A 84 -36.43 -46.59 6.25
N PRO A 85 -36.45 -47.74 5.59
CA PRO A 85 -35.41 -48.22 4.70
C PRO A 85 -35.43 -47.46 3.34
N GLU A 86 -34.36 -46.76 3.07
CA GLU A 86 -34.11 -46.08 1.78
C GLU A 86 -33.93 -47.06 0.63
N LYS A 87 -34.57 -46.72 -0.51
CA LYS A 87 -34.36 -47.38 -1.80
C LYS A 87 -32.95 -47.08 -2.34
N PRO A 88 -32.19 -48.02 -2.94
CA PRO A 88 -30.83 -47.79 -3.39
C PRO A 88 -30.80 -46.80 -4.53
N SER A 89 -30.30 -45.59 -4.28
CA SER A 89 -29.93 -44.64 -5.33
C SER A 89 -28.55 -45.04 -5.91
N ARG A 90 -28.44 -45.06 -7.22
CA ARG A 90 -27.23 -45.40 -8.00
C ARG A 90 -26.09 -44.36 -7.91
N PHE A 91 -26.05 -43.56 -6.86
CA PHE A 91 -25.04 -42.50 -6.73
C PHE A 91 -24.28 -42.69 -5.42
N HIS A 92 -23.02 -43.12 -5.51
CA HIS A 92 -22.10 -43.11 -4.38
C HIS A 92 -21.43 -41.73 -4.32
N PHE A 93 -21.86 -40.87 -3.38
CA PHE A 93 -21.08 -39.73 -2.96
C PHE A 93 -20.23 -40.16 -1.76
N ILE A 94 -18.92 -40.08 -1.91
CA ILE A 94 -17.99 -40.29 -0.81
C ILE A 94 -17.84 -38.91 -0.15
N ASN A 95 -18.50 -38.72 1.03
CA ASN A 95 -18.22 -37.58 1.89
C ASN A 95 -16.92 -37.86 2.64
N LEU A 96 -15.84 -37.18 2.23
CA LEU A 96 -14.55 -37.23 2.90
C LEU A 96 -14.43 -36.00 3.82
N ASP A 97 -14.44 -36.23 5.12
CA ASP A 97 -14.23 -35.20 6.12
C ASP A 97 -12.72 -35.03 6.33
N LEU A 98 -12.09 -34.16 5.51
CA LEU A 98 -10.66 -33.91 5.48
C LEU A 98 -10.16 -33.04 6.67
N ASN A 99 -11.04 -32.69 7.61
CA ASN A 99 -10.70 -31.85 8.76
C ASN A 99 -10.55 -32.63 10.08
N ALA A 100 -10.50 -33.96 10.07
CA ALA A 100 -10.20 -34.74 11.26
C ALA A 100 -8.74 -34.55 11.67
N GLU A 101 -8.48 -33.95 12.84
CA GLU A 101 -7.15 -33.81 13.41
C GLU A 101 -6.52 -35.19 13.68
N PRO A 102 -5.28 -35.45 13.27
CA PRO A 102 -4.59 -36.68 13.60
C PRO A 102 -4.15 -36.67 15.07
N HIS A 103 -4.58 -37.66 15.83
CA HIS A 103 -4.01 -38.01 17.13
C HIS A 103 -2.55 -38.44 16.93
N MET A 104 -1.62 -37.67 17.51
CA MET A 104 -0.20 -38.04 17.62
C MET A 104 0.01 -39.02 18.73
N PRO A 105 0.76 -40.12 18.52
CA PRO A 105 1.42 -40.82 19.61
C PRO A 105 2.82 -40.21 19.85
N ASP A 106 3.11 -39.99 21.14
CA ASP A 106 4.43 -39.63 21.64
C ASP A 106 5.44 -40.75 21.29
N GLU A 107 6.58 -40.38 20.72
CA GLU A 107 7.88 -40.96 21.13
C GLU A 107 9.09 -40.27 20.47
N THR A 108 10.17 -40.25 21.19
CA THR A 108 11.40 -39.56 21.28
C THR A 108 12.44 -39.83 20.14
N PRO A 109 13.57 -39.13 20.15
CA PRO A 109 14.33 -38.75 18.94
C PRO A 109 15.54 -39.64 18.65
N GLU A 110 15.90 -39.82 17.38
CA GLU A 110 17.30 -40.11 17.02
C GLU A 110 17.63 -39.80 15.53
N ALA A 111 18.77 -39.07 15.42
CA ALA A 111 19.74 -39.10 14.31
C ALA A 111 19.37 -38.50 12.94
N GLN A 112 20.05 -37.41 12.66
CA GLN A 112 20.37 -36.91 11.30
C GLN A 112 21.14 -37.96 10.48
N PRO A 113 21.04 -37.94 9.14
CA PRO A 113 22.17 -37.46 8.38
C PRO A 113 21.84 -36.48 7.25
N GLU A 114 22.89 -35.72 6.95
CA GLU A 114 23.03 -34.70 5.93
C GLU A 114 22.81 -35.17 4.49
N ALA A 115 22.62 -34.12 3.66
CA ALA A 115 22.84 -34.05 2.21
C ALA A 115 21.68 -34.41 1.28
N SER A 116 21.13 -33.41 0.63
CA SER A 116 21.54 -33.05 -0.73
C SER A 116 20.78 -31.82 -1.23
N LYS A 117 21.53 -30.74 -1.41
CA LYS A 117 21.21 -29.67 -2.35
C LYS A 117 21.47 -30.21 -3.73
N GLU A 118 20.54 -30.05 -4.61
CA GLU A 118 20.54 -30.05 -6.08
C GLU A 118 19.10 -30.37 -6.49
N LEU A 119 18.38 -29.69 -7.33
CA LEU A 119 18.66 -29.20 -8.65
C LEU A 119 17.32 -28.74 -9.24
N TRP A 120 17.12 -27.52 -9.54
CA TRP A 120 16.09 -27.12 -10.52
C TRP A 120 16.68 -26.05 -11.45
N SER A 121 17.22 -26.50 -12.57
CA SER A 121 17.53 -25.63 -13.71
C SER A 121 16.73 -26.11 -14.93
N TRP A 122 15.90 -25.29 -15.48
CA TRP A 122 15.22 -25.50 -16.73
C TRP A 122 16.04 -24.88 -17.87
N GLN A 123 16.55 -25.71 -18.77
CA GLN A 123 17.06 -25.26 -20.07
C GLN A 123 16.06 -25.62 -21.17
N SER A 124 15.69 -24.60 -21.94
CA SER A 124 15.00 -24.72 -23.21
C SER A 124 15.92 -25.37 -24.26
N GLY A 125 15.41 -26.39 -24.97
CA GLY A 125 16.13 -27.12 -25.97
C GLY A 125 16.32 -26.37 -27.29
N GLY A 126 17.38 -26.72 -27.97
CA GLY A 126 17.71 -26.36 -29.36
C GLY A 126 19.00 -27.07 -29.81
N GLU A 127 18.85 -28.04 -30.64
CA GLU A 127 19.70 -28.97 -31.34
C GLU A 127 21.17 -28.64 -31.63
N ALA A 128 21.97 -29.67 -31.55
CA ALA A 128 22.94 -30.42 -32.37
C ALA A 128 24.39 -30.36 -31.95
N SER A 129 24.88 -31.55 -31.59
CA SER A 129 26.31 -31.97 -31.43
C SER A 129 27.01 -32.19 -32.78
N PRO A 130 28.31 -32.68 -32.91
CA PRO A 130 29.35 -32.85 -31.90
C PRO A 130 30.74 -32.36 -32.34
N ASP A 131 31.71 -32.24 -31.49
CA ASP A 131 33.05 -32.88 -31.45
C ASP A 131 34.07 -32.06 -30.63
N LYS A 132 34.70 -32.77 -29.70
CA LYS A 132 35.94 -32.45 -28.97
C LYS A 132 37.14 -33.01 -29.77
N PRO A 133 38.47 -32.74 -29.48
CA PRO A 133 39.08 -32.26 -28.25
C PRO A 133 40.36 -31.39 -28.36
N ALA A 134 40.89 -30.98 -27.23
CA ALA A 134 42.27 -30.72 -26.83
C ALA A 134 42.91 -29.33 -26.95
N SER A 135 43.23 -28.74 -25.76
CA SER A 135 44.33 -27.79 -25.49
C SER A 135 45.70 -28.43 -25.69
N PRO A 136 46.89 -27.74 -25.71
CA PRO A 136 47.26 -26.58 -24.88
C PRO A 136 48.31 -25.57 -25.49
N ALA A 137 48.48 -24.47 -24.78
CA ALA A 137 49.72 -23.72 -24.50
C ALA A 137 50.46 -22.84 -25.52
N ALA A 138 50.65 -21.59 -25.08
CA ALA A 138 51.90 -20.80 -25.02
C ALA A 138 52.40 -19.97 -26.18
N GLN A 139 52.48 -18.66 -25.90
CA GLN A 139 53.61 -17.75 -26.12
C GLN A 139 53.91 -17.12 -27.49
N ALA A 140 54.07 -15.79 -27.41
CA ALA A 140 55.09 -14.92 -28.02
C ALA A 140 54.64 -13.96 -29.15
N GLU A 141 54.71 -12.66 -28.86
CA GLU A 141 55.05 -11.52 -29.77
C GLU A 141 56.38 -11.76 -30.52
N PRO A 142 56.84 -10.96 -31.52
CA PRO A 142 56.47 -9.60 -31.90
C PRO A 142 56.64 -9.26 -33.43
N ALA A 143 56.49 -7.94 -33.75
CA ALA A 143 57.13 -7.16 -34.82
C ALA A 143 56.32 -6.87 -36.10
N GLY A 144 56.12 -5.52 -36.31
CA GLY A 144 55.76 -4.91 -37.60
C GLY A 144 56.99 -4.80 -38.53
N PRO A 145 57.11 -3.91 -39.53
CA PRO A 145 56.17 -2.94 -40.12
C PRO A 145 56.17 -3.00 -41.69
N GLU A 146 55.28 -2.27 -42.37
CA GLU A 146 55.71 -1.55 -43.60
C GLU A 146 54.62 -0.69 -44.27
N LYS A 147 55.11 0.43 -44.78
CA LYS A 147 54.46 1.55 -45.44
C LYS A 147 54.04 1.27 -46.88
N ALA A 148 53.06 2.02 -47.38
CA ALA A 148 53.09 2.84 -48.62
C ALA A 148 51.65 3.30 -48.94
N ASP A 149 51.45 4.46 -49.13
CA ASP A 149 51.49 5.59 -50.05
C ASP A 149 50.10 6.14 -50.40
N ALA A 150 50.01 7.45 -50.17
CA ALA A 150 48.92 8.32 -50.61
C ALA A 150 49.11 8.79 -52.09
N PRO A 151 48.09 9.35 -52.74
CA PRO A 151 48.13 10.78 -52.97
C PRO A 151 46.75 11.51 -52.98
N PRO A 152 46.75 12.84 -53.26
CA PRO A 152 46.05 13.82 -52.41
C PRO A 152 44.91 14.58 -53.18
N PRO A 153 44.53 15.88 -52.85
CA PRO A 153 43.21 16.16 -52.26
C PRO A 153 42.33 17.01 -53.20
N ASP A 154 41.05 17.13 -52.88
CA ASP A 154 40.22 18.19 -53.40
C ASP A 154 39.33 18.82 -52.30
N ARG A 155 39.34 20.14 -52.20
CA ARG A 155 38.60 21.03 -51.31
C ARG A 155 37.47 21.71 -52.09
N PRO A 156 36.59 22.50 -51.51
CA PRO A 156 35.62 22.25 -50.38
C PRO A 156 34.19 22.71 -50.74
N ARG A 157 33.21 22.18 -50.07
CA ARG A 157 31.89 22.82 -49.95
C ARG A 157 31.47 22.90 -48.48
N ARG A 158 31.26 24.16 -48.03
CA ARG A 158 30.72 24.50 -46.72
C ARG A 158 29.34 23.87 -46.52
N ALA A 159 29.17 23.09 -45.49
CA ALA A 159 27.89 22.70 -44.91
C ALA A 159 27.81 23.20 -43.46
N ARG A 160 26.63 23.66 -43.13
CA ARG A 160 26.17 24.27 -41.88
C ARG A 160 26.39 23.35 -40.69
N PRO A 161 26.71 23.82 -39.47
CA PRO A 161 26.92 22.95 -38.32
C PRO A 161 25.59 22.42 -37.78
N GLU A 162 25.41 21.12 -37.86
CA GLU A 162 24.44 20.38 -37.09
C GLU A 162 24.80 20.46 -35.60
N ARG A 163 23.79 20.81 -34.76
CA ARG A 163 23.85 20.77 -33.31
C ARG A 163 24.15 19.34 -32.84
N GLN A 164 25.39 19.10 -32.48
CA GLN A 164 25.75 17.91 -31.74
C GLN A 164 24.95 17.87 -30.42
N LYS A 165 24.04 16.89 -30.28
CA LYS A 165 23.48 16.48 -29.02
C LYS A 165 24.66 16.15 -28.10
N ARG A 166 24.85 16.96 -27.05
CA ARG A 166 25.74 16.63 -25.92
C ARG A 166 25.34 15.27 -25.40
N GLU A 167 26.10 14.26 -25.72
CA GLU A 167 26.07 12.98 -24.99
C GLU A 167 26.32 13.30 -23.52
N ARG A 168 25.35 12.96 -22.72
CA ARG A 168 25.41 13.00 -21.26
C ARG A 168 26.55 12.07 -20.85
N ARG A 169 27.71 12.61 -20.51
CA ARG A 169 28.80 11.87 -19.88
C ARG A 169 28.17 11.05 -18.76
N VAL A 170 28.18 9.75 -18.92
CA VAL A 170 27.95 8.79 -17.84
C VAL A 170 28.96 9.17 -16.77
N ARG A 171 28.46 9.61 -15.65
CA ARG A 171 29.24 10.01 -14.48
C ARG A 171 29.91 8.73 -13.99
N GLY A 172 31.19 8.59 -14.31
CA GLY A 172 31.96 7.42 -13.90
C GLY A 172 31.79 7.16 -12.42
N ASP A 173 31.70 5.90 -12.08
CA ASP A 173 31.64 5.35 -10.74
C ASP A 173 32.67 6.04 -9.84
N ARG A 174 32.19 6.95 -9.00
CA ARG A 174 32.93 7.30 -7.80
C ARG A 174 32.93 6.04 -6.93
N PRO A 175 34.08 5.58 -6.42
CA PRO A 175 34.09 4.49 -5.47
C PRO A 175 33.14 4.89 -4.33
N GLU A 176 32.08 4.09 -4.13
CA GLU A 176 31.18 4.26 -2.99
C GLU A 176 32.01 4.27 -1.73
N ALA A 177 31.92 5.35 -0.97
CA ALA A 177 32.51 5.37 0.38
C ALA A 177 32.05 4.11 1.13
N PRO A 178 32.90 3.47 1.94
CA PRO A 178 32.58 2.23 2.62
C PRO A 178 31.26 2.42 3.36
N ARG A 179 30.23 1.67 2.98
CA ARG A 179 28.91 1.70 3.64
C ARG A 179 29.13 1.30 5.09
N LYS A 180 28.65 2.12 6.01
CA LYS A 180 28.63 1.73 7.44
C LYS A 180 27.87 0.40 7.54
N PRO A 181 28.33 -0.54 8.39
CA PRO A 181 27.60 -1.78 8.57
C PRO A 181 26.14 -1.49 8.93
N PRO A 182 25.16 -2.22 8.34
CA PRO A 182 23.76 -1.97 8.59
C PRO A 182 23.45 -2.11 10.08
N VAL A 183 22.74 -1.14 10.62
CA VAL A 183 22.33 -1.17 12.03
C VAL A 183 21.25 -2.25 12.17
N SER A 184 21.47 -3.23 13.05
CA SER A 184 20.47 -4.29 13.26
C SER A 184 19.13 -3.70 13.74
N PRO A 185 17.98 -4.20 13.24
CA PRO A 185 16.66 -3.73 13.63
C PRO A 185 16.41 -3.75 15.14
N ALA A 186 16.95 -4.76 15.83
CA ALA A 186 16.87 -4.88 17.30
C ALA A 186 17.63 -3.78 18.04
N ALA A 187 18.82 -3.38 17.55
CA ALA A 187 19.59 -2.28 18.12
C ALA A 187 18.85 -0.94 17.88
N ALA A 188 18.31 -0.73 16.68
CA ALA A 188 17.51 0.44 16.36
C ALA A 188 16.25 0.51 17.24
N LEU A 189 15.56 -0.59 17.46
CA LEU A 189 14.39 -0.65 18.34
C LEU A 189 14.72 -0.22 19.77
N ARG A 190 15.86 -0.68 20.33
CA ARG A 190 16.33 -0.27 21.65
C ARG A 190 16.63 1.23 21.69
N HIS A 191 17.31 1.75 20.65
CA HIS A 191 17.62 3.18 20.54
C HIS A 191 16.35 4.04 20.53
N TYR A 192 15.38 3.73 19.66
CA TYR A 192 14.12 4.48 19.58
C TYR A 192 13.28 4.36 20.85
N ARG A 193 13.30 3.21 21.52
CA ARG A 193 12.58 3.02 22.80
C ARG A 193 13.15 3.92 23.88
N ASN A 194 14.47 3.98 24.03
CA ASN A 194 15.14 4.85 25.00
C ASN A 194 14.88 6.34 24.69
N ARG A 195 15.00 6.72 23.41
CA ARG A 195 14.75 8.08 22.95
C ARG A 195 13.30 8.52 23.14
N SER A 196 12.33 7.62 23.00
CA SER A 196 10.89 7.95 23.08
C SER A 196 10.47 8.46 24.46
N ALA A 197 11.07 7.95 25.55
CA ALA A 197 10.79 8.42 26.90
C ALA A 197 11.25 9.86 27.09
N TYR A 198 12.48 10.18 26.66
CA TYR A 198 13.03 11.53 26.69
C TYR A 198 12.22 12.52 25.82
N THR A 199 11.95 12.15 24.57
CA THR A 199 11.19 13.03 23.65
C THR A 199 9.77 13.27 24.11
N ARG A 200 9.14 12.28 24.77
CA ARG A 200 7.82 12.46 25.40
C ARG A 200 7.85 13.48 26.53
N LEU A 201 8.81 13.33 27.45
CA LEU A 201 8.95 14.26 28.59
C LEU A 201 9.22 15.68 28.10
N ARG A 202 10.12 15.82 27.10
CA ARG A 202 10.42 17.10 26.46
C ARG A 202 9.19 17.73 25.81
N ALA A 203 8.39 16.96 25.05
CA ALA A 203 7.18 17.46 24.43
C ALA A 203 6.15 17.93 25.46
N LEU A 204 5.99 17.22 26.58
CA LEU A 204 5.12 17.63 27.68
C LEU A 204 5.60 18.92 28.37
N PHE A 205 6.91 19.02 28.61
CA PHE A 205 7.51 20.23 29.18
C PHE A 205 7.31 21.45 28.28
N LEU A 206 7.58 21.30 26.98
CA LEU A 206 7.34 22.34 25.98
C LEU A 206 5.86 22.70 25.85
N THR A 207 4.94 21.73 26.05
CA THR A 207 3.51 22.02 26.08
C THR A 207 3.14 22.97 27.23
N LEU A 208 3.71 22.74 28.41
CA LEU A 208 3.51 23.60 29.57
C LEU A 208 4.05 25.01 29.33
N LEU A 209 5.31 25.15 28.87
CA LEU A 209 5.92 26.45 28.58
C LEU A 209 5.18 27.22 27.50
N THR A 210 4.79 26.51 26.40
CA THR A 210 4.03 27.15 25.32
C THR A 210 2.65 27.55 25.77
N ALA A 211 1.95 26.77 26.59
CA ALA A 211 0.67 27.14 27.15
C ALA A 211 0.78 28.41 28.01
N ALA A 212 1.84 28.52 28.81
CA ALA A 212 2.10 29.76 29.58
C ALA A 212 2.39 30.96 28.67
N ALA A 213 3.18 30.79 27.60
CA ALA A 213 3.46 31.85 26.62
C ALA A 213 2.20 32.30 25.85
N VAL A 214 1.37 31.35 25.43
CA VAL A 214 0.07 31.64 24.79
C VAL A 214 -0.87 32.36 25.75
N PHE A 215 -1.01 31.85 26.97
CA PHE A 215 -1.82 32.51 28.00
C PHE A 215 -1.39 33.95 28.26
N LEU A 216 -0.08 34.19 28.47
CA LEU A 216 0.46 35.53 28.72
C LEU A 216 0.27 36.47 27.52
N THR A 217 0.30 35.95 26.29
CA THR A 217 0.02 36.73 25.06
C THR A 217 -1.45 37.09 24.96
N LEU A 218 -2.37 36.21 25.38
CA LEU A 218 -3.83 36.44 25.35
C LEU A 218 -4.34 37.21 26.56
N ALA A 219 -3.64 37.19 27.68
CA ALA A 219 -4.07 37.80 28.96
C ALA A 219 -4.49 39.26 28.85
N PRO A 220 -3.82 40.15 28.09
CA PRO A 220 -4.26 41.53 27.94
C PRO A 220 -5.63 41.70 27.28
N GLN A 221 -6.09 40.71 26.50
CA GLN A 221 -7.40 40.75 25.83
C GLN A 221 -8.55 40.24 26.73
N LEU A 222 -8.23 39.67 27.89
CA LEU A 222 -9.24 39.16 28.81
C LEU A 222 -9.87 40.36 29.59
N PRO A 223 -11.20 40.37 29.81
CA PRO A 223 -11.92 41.46 30.46
C PRO A 223 -11.69 41.46 31.98
N VAL A 224 -10.44 41.34 32.44
CA VAL A 224 -10.05 41.34 33.85
C VAL A 224 -9.10 42.49 34.08
N ALA A 225 -9.49 43.43 34.91
CA ALA A 225 -8.75 44.69 35.20
C ALA A 225 -7.28 44.46 35.68
N ALA A 226 -6.99 43.30 36.27
CA ALA A 226 -5.62 42.96 36.65
C ALA A 226 -4.71 42.66 35.43
N PHE A 227 -5.26 42.18 34.32
CA PHE A 227 -4.50 41.80 33.12
C PHE A 227 -4.33 42.96 32.13
N SER A 228 -5.22 43.95 32.09
CA SER A 228 -5.08 45.13 31.22
C SER A 228 -3.83 45.96 31.56
N ARG A 229 -3.41 45.99 32.84
CA ARG A 229 -2.19 46.69 33.28
C ARG A 229 -0.90 46.01 32.86
N LEU A 230 -0.96 44.75 32.41
CA LEU A 230 0.21 44.00 31.94
C LEU A 230 0.73 44.51 30.59
N GLU A 231 -0.12 45.14 29.77
CA GLU A 231 0.23 45.63 28.45
C GLU A 231 1.19 46.85 28.48
N GLU A 232 1.11 47.66 29.53
CA GLU A 232 1.89 48.90 29.70
C GLU A 232 3.30 48.68 30.29
N GLY A 233 3.63 47.46 30.75
CA GLY A 233 4.86 47.14 31.45
C GLY A 233 5.90 46.43 30.64
N LYS A 234 7.19 46.57 31.02
CA LYS A 234 8.31 45.78 30.46
C LYS A 234 8.29 44.29 30.89
N ALA A 235 7.42 43.92 31.83
CA ALA A 235 7.36 42.62 32.42
C ALA A 235 6.93 41.54 31.40
N VAL A 236 5.89 41.81 30.59
CA VAL A 236 5.36 40.83 29.60
C VAL A 236 6.38 40.51 28.53
N PRO A 237 7.01 41.43 27.81
CA PRO A 237 8.06 41.13 26.84
C PRO A 237 9.22 40.32 27.44
N THR A 238 9.64 40.67 28.68
CA THR A 238 10.71 39.98 29.38
C THR A 238 10.35 38.53 29.69
N VAL A 239 9.17 38.26 30.25
CA VAL A 239 8.73 36.91 30.61
C VAL A 239 8.51 36.07 29.32
N LEU A 240 7.94 36.64 28.27
CA LEU A 240 7.76 35.96 26.99
C LEU A 240 9.12 35.57 26.34
N LEU A 241 10.10 36.49 26.41
CA LEU A 241 11.45 36.21 25.94
C LEU A 241 12.09 35.06 26.73
N VAL A 242 11.98 35.08 28.06
CA VAL A 242 12.51 34.00 28.92
C VAL A 242 11.85 32.67 28.60
N LEU A 243 10.53 32.62 28.45
CA LEU A 243 9.79 31.41 28.11
C LEU A 243 10.24 30.88 26.73
N MET A 244 10.40 31.74 25.74
CA MET A 244 10.89 31.37 24.41
C MET A 244 12.32 30.84 24.45
N CYS A 245 13.22 31.48 25.23
CA CYS A 245 14.60 30.98 25.41
C CYS A 245 14.64 29.63 26.14
N LEU A 246 13.74 29.39 27.10
CA LEU A 246 13.60 28.09 27.76
C LEU A 246 13.12 27.00 26.78
N CYS A 247 12.16 27.35 25.89
CA CYS A 247 11.73 26.43 24.81
C CYS A 247 12.88 26.10 23.84
N ALA A 248 13.68 27.10 23.47
CA ALA A 248 14.87 26.93 22.63
C ALA A 248 15.94 26.09 23.31
N ALA A 249 16.24 26.33 24.61
CA ALA A 249 17.18 25.53 25.39
C ALA A 249 16.75 24.07 25.53
N ALA A 250 15.45 23.82 25.78
CA ALA A 250 14.90 22.47 25.79
C ALA A 250 14.94 21.77 24.41
N SER A 251 15.10 22.55 23.32
CA SER A 251 15.16 22.07 21.93
C SER A 251 16.48 22.43 21.25
N ILE A 252 17.58 22.41 21.98
CA ILE A 252 18.90 22.81 21.49
C ILE A 252 19.36 21.97 20.28
N ASP A 253 18.99 20.68 20.25
CA ASP A 253 19.27 19.76 19.16
C ASP A 253 18.61 20.21 17.83
N LEU A 254 17.46 20.85 17.91
CA LEU A 254 16.75 21.42 16.74
C LEU A 254 17.48 22.68 16.23
N LEU A 255 17.94 23.54 17.13
CA LEU A 255 18.75 24.70 16.75
C LEU A 255 20.10 24.29 16.14
N LEU A 256 20.76 23.27 16.70
CA LEU A 256 21.98 22.73 16.10
C LEU A 256 21.74 22.17 14.70
N ARG A 257 20.62 21.49 14.46
CA ARG A 257 20.21 21.06 13.11
C ARG A 257 19.95 22.27 12.19
N ALA A 258 19.33 23.34 12.69
CA ALA A 258 19.11 24.55 11.93
C ALA A 258 20.45 25.17 11.48
N VAL A 259 21.44 25.28 12.39
CA VAL A 259 22.78 25.75 12.04
C VAL A 259 23.47 24.83 11.03
N GLN A 260 23.38 23.51 11.22
CA GLN A 260 23.91 22.53 10.26
C GLN A 260 23.26 22.66 8.89
N GLN A 261 21.93 22.87 8.83
CA GLN A 261 21.20 23.11 7.58
C GLN A 261 21.67 24.38 6.88
N LEU A 262 21.95 25.45 7.63
CA LEU A 262 22.50 26.69 7.10
C LEU A 262 23.89 26.48 6.48
N ILE A 263 24.78 25.81 7.21
CA ILE A 263 26.16 25.53 6.75
C ILE A 263 26.16 24.62 5.52
N THR A 264 25.28 23.61 5.50
CA THR A 264 25.20 22.64 4.39
C THR A 264 24.31 23.09 3.25
N LEU A 265 23.70 24.28 3.34
CA LEU A 265 22.72 24.83 2.40
C LEU A 265 21.55 23.86 2.11
N ARG A 266 21.18 23.06 3.12
CA ARG A 266 20.05 22.14 3.08
C ARG A 266 18.88 22.77 3.81
N PHE A 267 18.11 23.59 3.11
CA PHE A 267 16.99 24.34 3.67
C PHE A 267 15.87 23.40 4.16
N GLY A 268 15.55 23.48 5.46
CA GLY A 268 14.52 22.72 6.14
C GLY A 268 13.71 23.59 7.10
N LEU A 269 12.63 23.03 7.66
CA LEU A 269 11.77 23.75 8.62
C LEU A 269 12.52 24.19 9.88
N GLU A 270 13.49 23.40 10.31
CA GLU A 270 14.31 23.70 11.49
C GLU A 270 15.09 25.00 11.29
N LEU A 271 15.59 25.23 10.06
CA LEU A 271 16.28 26.48 9.72
C LEU A 271 15.33 27.69 9.79
N LEU A 272 14.12 27.58 9.20
CA LEU A 272 13.15 28.68 9.25
C LEU A 272 12.75 29.01 10.69
N LEU A 273 12.50 27.98 11.52
CA LEU A 273 12.20 28.16 12.95
C LEU A 273 13.38 28.77 13.72
N GLY A 274 14.60 28.34 13.44
CA GLY A 274 15.83 28.88 14.04
C GLY A 274 16.06 30.36 13.70
N VAL A 275 15.88 30.73 12.44
CA VAL A 275 15.95 32.15 11.99
C VAL A 275 14.84 32.97 12.63
N SER A 276 13.60 32.45 12.65
CA SER A 276 12.48 33.11 13.31
C SER A 276 12.74 33.34 14.81
N PHE A 277 13.34 32.34 15.48
CA PHE A 277 13.75 32.47 16.88
C PHE A 277 14.75 33.62 17.08
N VAL A 278 15.83 33.67 16.31
CA VAL A 278 16.87 34.71 16.43
C VAL A 278 16.27 36.10 16.19
N VAL A 279 15.51 36.26 15.12
CA VAL A 279 14.86 37.56 14.82
C VAL A 279 13.85 37.95 15.91
N CYS A 280 13.10 36.99 16.43
CA CYS A 280 12.12 37.25 17.52
C CYS A 280 12.83 37.59 18.85
N VAL A 281 14.05 37.09 19.13
CA VAL A 281 14.87 37.54 20.28
C VAL A 281 15.20 39.03 20.12
N ILE A 282 15.70 39.44 18.93
CA ILE A 282 16.05 40.85 18.66
C ILE A 282 14.79 41.73 18.76
N ASP A 283 13.66 41.27 18.24
CA ASP A 283 12.39 41.96 18.29
C ASP A 283 11.87 42.10 19.72
N SER A 284 12.08 41.11 20.58
CA SER A 284 11.67 41.13 21.99
C SER A 284 12.49 42.13 22.80
N VAL A 285 13.78 42.25 22.50
CA VAL A 285 14.64 43.28 23.10
C VAL A 285 14.20 44.68 22.67
N ALA A 286 13.87 44.88 21.38
CA ALA A 286 13.31 46.14 20.90
C ALA A 286 11.95 46.44 21.53
N ALA A 287 11.11 45.44 21.79
CA ALA A 287 9.82 45.55 22.45
C ALA A 287 9.92 45.98 23.94
N MET A 288 11.09 45.79 24.59
CA MET A 288 11.33 46.31 25.95
C MET A 288 11.60 47.82 25.94
N LEU A 289 12.11 48.36 24.81
CA LEU A 289 12.38 49.77 24.65
C LEU A 289 11.11 50.55 24.25
N ALA A 290 10.28 49.96 23.39
CA ALA A 290 8.96 50.48 23.02
C ALA A 290 7.90 49.45 23.42
N PRO A 291 7.22 49.61 24.59
CA PRO A 291 6.38 48.57 25.16
C PRO A 291 5.32 48.05 24.22
N ARG A 292 5.45 46.79 23.84
CA ARG A 292 4.50 46.01 23.02
C ARG A 292 4.69 44.50 23.26
N VAL A 293 3.69 43.70 22.93
CA VAL A 293 3.78 42.25 23.05
C VAL A 293 4.54 41.67 21.83
N PRO A 294 5.68 41.02 22.04
CA PRO A 294 6.45 40.38 20.94
C PRO A 294 5.81 39.07 20.45
N PHE A 295 6.23 38.58 19.27
CA PHE A 295 5.66 37.39 18.63
C PHE A 295 6.20 36.06 19.21
N CYS A 296 6.80 36.04 20.39
CA CYS A 296 7.43 34.87 21.04
C CYS A 296 6.52 33.66 21.12
N ALA A 297 5.22 33.83 21.37
CA ALA A 297 4.29 32.71 21.49
C ALA A 297 4.18 31.88 20.19
N VAL A 298 4.26 32.50 19.01
CA VAL A 298 4.25 31.79 17.73
C VAL A 298 5.48 30.89 17.56
N VAL A 299 6.65 31.39 17.93
CA VAL A 299 7.90 30.62 17.92
C VAL A 299 7.86 29.47 18.91
N CYS A 300 7.30 29.69 20.11
CA CYS A 300 7.08 28.62 21.10
C CYS A 300 6.17 27.51 20.56
N VAL A 301 5.09 27.87 19.84
CA VAL A 301 4.22 26.90 19.16
C VAL A 301 5.02 26.10 18.09
N GLY A 302 5.93 26.74 17.36
CA GLY A 302 6.84 26.06 16.43
C GLY A 302 7.71 25.00 17.12
N PHE A 303 8.35 25.34 18.25
CA PHE A 303 9.13 24.38 19.06
C PHE A 303 8.27 23.25 19.61
N LEU A 304 7.06 23.54 20.06
CA LEU A 304 6.10 22.55 20.53
C LEU A 304 5.77 21.50 19.46
N PHE A 305 5.40 21.97 18.26
CA PHE A 305 5.04 21.06 17.17
C PHE A 305 6.24 20.24 16.69
N ALA A 306 7.43 20.82 16.67
CA ALA A 306 8.67 20.09 16.35
C ALA A 306 8.94 18.99 17.37
N ALA A 307 8.80 19.24 18.67
CA ALA A 307 8.99 18.24 19.72
C ALA A 307 7.96 17.09 19.67
N TRP A 308 6.69 17.43 19.46
CA TRP A 308 5.66 16.40 19.26
C TRP A 308 5.90 15.58 17.99
N SER A 309 6.40 16.19 16.93
CA SER A 309 6.79 15.49 15.70
C SER A 309 7.86 14.44 15.95
N GLU A 310 8.90 14.79 16.71
CA GLU A 310 9.99 13.87 17.04
C GLU A 310 9.49 12.69 17.89
N TYR A 311 8.67 12.96 18.91
CA TYR A 311 8.05 11.90 19.70
C TYR A 311 7.17 10.98 18.85
N LEU A 312 6.32 11.51 17.99
CA LEU A 312 5.44 10.71 17.13
C LEU A 312 6.23 9.87 16.11
N THR A 313 7.31 10.43 15.56
CA THR A 313 8.22 9.68 14.70
C THR A 313 8.85 8.49 15.44
N CYS A 314 9.36 8.71 16.66
CA CYS A 314 9.86 7.63 17.50
C CYS A 314 8.81 6.55 17.77
N VAL A 315 7.57 6.94 18.08
CA VAL A 315 6.47 5.99 18.32
C VAL A 315 6.12 5.20 17.06
N GLY A 316 6.09 5.83 15.88
CA GLY A 316 5.87 5.17 14.59
C GLY A 316 6.97 4.16 14.29
N SER A 317 8.25 4.58 14.43
CA SER A 317 9.42 3.74 14.20
C SER A 317 9.48 2.54 15.15
N ILE A 318 9.14 2.72 16.44
CA ILE A 318 9.06 1.61 17.41
C ILE A 318 8.04 0.57 16.96
N ARG A 319 6.86 1.00 16.48
CA ARG A 319 5.80 0.08 16.02
C ARG A 319 6.23 -0.68 14.78
N ALA A 320 6.84 0.00 13.83
CA ALA A 320 7.35 -0.61 12.61
C ALA A 320 8.48 -1.61 12.92
N LEU A 321 9.48 -1.20 13.72
CA LEU A 321 10.60 -2.06 14.10
C LEU A 321 10.18 -3.27 14.94
N LYS A 322 9.10 -3.18 15.73
CA LYS A 322 8.56 -4.35 16.43
C LYS A 322 8.13 -5.44 15.45
N VAL A 323 7.46 -5.08 14.35
CA VAL A 323 7.03 -6.05 13.34
C VAL A 323 8.23 -6.71 12.66
N VAL A 324 9.28 -5.92 12.39
CA VAL A 324 10.52 -6.44 11.77
C VAL A 324 11.34 -7.32 12.72
N CYS A 325 11.16 -7.16 14.03
CA CYS A 325 11.82 -7.99 15.04
C CYS A 325 10.94 -9.15 15.56
N ASP A 326 9.71 -9.29 15.05
CA ASP A 326 8.73 -10.28 15.50
C ASP A 326 8.57 -11.38 14.46
N GLY A 327 8.85 -12.62 14.84
CA GLY A 327 8.79 -13.80 13.98
C GLY A 327 10.14 -14.22 13.38
N ASP A 328 10.19 -15.46 12.91
CA ASP A 328 11.40 -16.09 12.34
C ASP A 328 11.44 -15.93 10.81
N GLU A 329 10.30 -15.81 10.15
CA GLU A 329 10.20 -15.62 8.70
C GLU A 329 9.69 -14.21 8.37
N HIS A 330 10.42 -13.52 7.50
CA HIS A 330 10.04 -12.20 7.03
C HIS A 330 9.79 -12.21 5.52
N TYR A 331 8.85 -11.37 5.09
CA TYR A 331 8.54 -11.17 3.69
C TYR A 331 8.76 -9.70 3.33
N ALA A 332 9.44 -9.46 2.22
CA ALA A 332 9.60 -8.12 1.66
C ALA A 332 8.49 -7.83 0.64
N VAL A 333 7.93 -6.61 0.69
CA VAL A 333 7.05 -6.09 -0.37
C VAL A 333 7.88 -5.24 -1.30
N LYS A 334 7.90 -5.61 -2.57
CA LYS A 334 8.69 -4.97 -3.63
C LYS A 334 7.81 -4.55 -4.80
N LEU A 335 8.32 -3.67 -5.66
CA LEU A 335 7.65 -3.20 -6.86
C LEU A 335 8.43 -3.61 -8.11
N ALA A 336 7.82 -4.39 -8.99
CA ALA A 336 8.35 -4.69 -10.32
C ALA A 336 7.79 -3.66 -11.31
N ARG A 337 8.66 -2.83 -11.88
CA ARG A 337 8.26 -1.80 -12.84
C ARG A 337 7.99 -2.42 -14.21
N GLY A 338 6.84 -2.06 -14.79
CA GLY A 338 6.45 -2.55 -16.10
C GLY A 338 6.25 -4.06 -16.16
N ALA A 339 5.94 -4.71 -15.03
CA ALA A 339 5.80 -6.16 -14.95
C ALA A 339 4.63 -6.69 -15.80
N LEU A 340 3.58 -5.89 -15.97
CA LEU A 340 2.45 -6.18 -16.84
C LEU A 340 2.29 -5.05 -17.87
N GLY A 341 3.06 -5.10 -18.95
CA GLY A 341 3.07 -4.04 -19.96
C GLY A 341 3.53 -2.69 -19.41
N SER A 342 2.60 -1.74 -19.23
CA SER A 342 2.89 -0.42 -18.64
C SER A 342 2.59 -0.33 -17.14
N LEU A 343 1.97 -1.38 -16.55
CA LEU A 343 1.57 -1.40 -15.16
C LEU A 343 2.72 -1.89 -14.26
N ASP A 344 3.04 -1.11 -13.26
CA ASP A 344 3.93 -1.51 -12.19
C ASP A 344 3.21 -2.48 -11.25
N CYS A 345 3.85 -3.57 -10.88
CA CYS A 345 3.24 -4.59 -10.02
C CYS A 345 3.95 -4.69 -8.68
N ALA A 346 3.18 -4.59 -7.60
CA ALA A 346 3.66 -4.92 -6.27
C ALA A 346 3.56 -6.45 -6.05
N TYR A 347 4.57 -7.02 -5.41
CA TYR A 347 4.61 -8.43 -5.06
C TYR A 347 5.29 -8.63 -3.70
N LYS A 348 5.07 -9.77 -3.08
CA LYS A 348 5.71 -10.17 -1.84
C LYS A 348 6.62 -11.37 -2.07
N MET A 349 7.75 -11.39 -1.36
CA MET A 349 8.70 -12.50 -1.42
C MET A 349 9.29 -12.76 -0.03
N PRO A 350 9.64 -14.02 0.29
CA PRO A 350 10.36 -14.33 1.52
C PRO A 350 11.78 -13.76 1.41
N GLU A 351 12.10 -12.76 2.21
CA GLU A 351 13.41 -12.12 2.19
C GLU A 351 13.63 -11.33 3.49
N GLU A 352 14.82 -11.42 4.05
CA GLU A 352 15.28 -10.54 5.12
C GLU A 352 15.71 -9.19 4.54
N THR A 353 15.34 -8.11 5.23
CA THR A 353 15.67 -6.75 4.82
C THR A 353 16.67 -6.12 5.81
N PRO A 354 17.97 -6.35 5.65
CA PRO A 354 18.99 -5.82 6.55
C PRO A 354 19.03 -4.28 6.54
N ASP A 355 18.71 -3.66 5.39
CA ASP A 355 18.75 -2.20 5.19
C ASP A 355 17.46 -1.48 5.65
N TYR A 356 16.55 -2.18 6.34
CA TYR A 356 15.25 -1.63 6.75
C TYR A 356 15.39 -0.31 7.54
N VAL A 357 16.36 -0.23 8.44
CA VAL A 357 16.58 0.97 9.29
C VAL A 357 17.00 2.17 8.43
N GLU A 358 17.88 1.96 7.46
CA GLU A 358 18.31 3.00 6.52
C GLU A 358 17.15 3.52 5.66
N LEU A 359 16.32 2.59 5.15
CA LEU A 359 15.12 2.93 4.39
C LEU A 359 14.09 3.70 5.22
N LEU A 360 13.94 3.33 6.50
CA LEU A 360 13.03 4.00 7.44
C LEU A 360 13.45 5.45 7.72
N GLU A 361 14.75 5.73 7.78
CA GLU A 361 15.33 7.04 8.09
C GLU A 361 15.47 7.96 6.86
N GLN A 362 15.13 7.49 5.67
CA GLN A 362 15.18 8.32 4.47
C GLN A 362 14.30 9.57 4.57
N PRO A 363 14.81 10.73 4.10
CA PRO A 363 14.08 11.99 4.20
C PRO A 363 12.77 11.98 3.41
N GLY A 364 11.70 12.43 4.05
CA GLY A 364 10.36 12.46 3.48
C GLY A 364 10.14 13.56 2.43
N ARG A 365 8.93 13.58 1.82
CA ARG A 365 8.51 14.61 0.87
C ARG A 365 8.50 16.00 1.50
N ALA A 366 8.21 16.11 2.80
CA ALA A 366 8.25 17.36 3.54
C ALA A 366 9.63 18.04 3.38
N ALA A 367 10.72 17.28 3.53
CA ALA A 367 12.06 17.80 3.35
C ALA A 367 12.31 18.32 1.91
N ALA A 368 11.75 17.64 0.89
CA ALA A 368 11.90 18.10 -0.50
C ALA A 368 11.13 19.39 -0.79
N ALA A 369 9.90 19.52 -0.29
CA ALA A 369 9.09 20.73 -0.44
C ALA A 369 9.70 21.92 0.32
N MET A 370 10.23 21.66 1.52
CA MET A 370 10.84 22.71 2.35
C MET A 370 12.14 23.26 1.75
N ARG A 371 12.89 22.47 0.98
CA ARG A 371 14.09 22.96 0.27
C ARG A 371 13.80 24.11 -0.71
N LEU A 372 12.60 24.17 -1.25
CA LEU A 372 12.16 25.26 -2.12
C LEU A 372 11.47 26.38 -1.33
N TYR A 373 10.58 26.00 -0.40
CA TYR A 373 9.77 26.95 0.36
C TYR A 373 10.60 27.83 1.30
N VAL A 374 11.52 27.26 2.07
CA VAL A 374 12.25 27.98 3.12
C VAL A 374 13.10 29.12 2.56
N PRO A 375 13.95 28.94 1.51
CA PRO A 375 14.69 30.05 0.95
C PRO A 375 13.77 31.11 0.34
N LEU A 376 12.65 30.71 -0.30
CA LEU A 376 11.68 31.64 -0.84
C LEU A 376 11.02 32.47 0.27
N ALA A 377 10.57 31.83 1.34
CA ALA A 377 9.95 32.49 2.48
C ALA A 377 10.90 33.44 3.20
N LEU A 378 12.18 33.06 3.39
CA LEU A 378 13.21 33.92 3.97
C LEU A 378 13.47 35.15 3.09
N ALA A 379 13.65 34.96 1.79
CA ALA A 379 13.88 36.05 0.84
C ALA A 379 12.67 36.99 0.77
N MET A 380 11.46 36.47 0.68
CA MET A 380 10.24 37.28 0.66
C MET A 380 10.03 38.01 1.98
N ALA A 381 10.24 37.37 3.13
CA ALA A 381 10.13 38.02 4.44
C ALA A 381 11.09 39.21 4.56
N PHE A 382 12.34 39.04 4.09
CA PHE A 382 13.33 40.12 4.09
C PHE A 382 12.92 41.26 3.16
N VAL A 383 12.62 40.97 1.90
CA VAL A 383 12.23 41.98 0.90
C VAL A 383 10.99 42.76 1.33
N PHE A 384 9.95 42.02 1.81
CA PHE A 384 8.72 42.64 2.25
C PHE A 384 8.92 43.55 3.48
N SER A 385 9.81 43.16 4.38
CA SER A 385 10.15 43.97 5.55
C SER A 385 10.88 45.24 5.17
N VAL A 386 11.84 45.16 4.24
CA VAL A 386 12.57 46.34 3.73
C VAL A 386 11.62 47.26 2.98
N VAL A 387 10.81 46.76 2.05
CA VAL A 387 9.84 47.57 1.31
C VAL A 387 8.86 48.27 2.20
N SER A 388 8.29 47.58 3.21
CA SER A 388 7.35 48.19 4.17
C SER A 388 8.05 49.22 5.05
N SER A 389 9.30 48.99 5.46
CA SER A 389 10.08 49.96 6.23
C SER A 389 10.37 51.24 5.43
N VAL A 390 10.80 51.12 4.18
CA VAL A 390 11.12 52.26 3.31
C VAL A 390 9.85 53.05 2.90
N ARG A 391 8.76 52.33 2.57
CA ARG A 391 7.54 52.98 2.04
C ARG A 391 6.63 53.52 3.11
N ALA A 392 6.45 52.80 4.19
CA ALA A 392 5.46 53.10 5.25
C ALA A 392 6.09 53.45 6.62
N GLY A 393 7.43 53.49 6.72
CA GLY A 393 8.12 53.76 7.96
C GLY A 393 7.94 52.66 9.03
N ALA A 394 7.55 51.45 8.65
CA ALA A 394 7.36 50.35 9.60
C ALA A 394 8.69 49.96 10.25
N PRO A 395 8.75 49.64 11.56
CA PRO A 395 9.96 49.19 12.22
C PRO A 395 10.45 47.88 11.58
N LEU A 396 11.66 47.91 10.97
CA LEU A 396 12.20 46.80 10.17
C LEU A 396 12.21 45.48 10.94
N VAL A 397 12.71 45.48 12.18
CA VAL A 397 12.82 44.29 13.01
C VAL A 397 11.45 43.68 13.34
N GLN A 398 10.49 44.53 13.72
CA GLN A 398 9.12 44.07 13.97
C GLN A 398 8.47 43.49 12.74
N MET A 399 8.63 44.17 11.60
CA MET A 399 8.08 43.70 10.33
C MET A 399 8.70 42.34 9.89
N LEU A 400 10.02 42.21 10.03
CA LEU A 400 10.73 40.95 9.73
C LEU A 400 10.29 39.82 10.65
N SER A 401 10.17 40.10 11.95
CA SER A 401 9.68 39.12 12.95
C SER A 401 8.24 38.68 12.64
N ALA A 402 7.34 39.64 12.32
CA ALA A 402 5.97 39.32 11.94
C ALA A 402 5.88 38.50 10.66
N CYS A 403 6.65 38.87 9.62
CA CYS A 403 6.70 38.14 8.35
C CYS A 403 7.19 36.70 8.55
N LEU A 404 8.28 36.49 9.30
CA LEU A 404 8.83 35.16 9.56
C LEU A 404 7.90 34.30 10.40
N CYS A 405 7.27 34.88 11.42
CA CYS A 405 6.26 34.17 12.24
C CYS A 405 5.01 33.80 11.43
N ALA A 406 4.55 34.67 10.51
CA ALA A 406 3.43 34.38 9.64
C ALA A 406 3.78 33.31 8.57
N ALA A 407 5.01 33.33 8.07
CA ALA A 407 5.52 32.39 7.09
C ALA A 407 5.82 31.00 7.67
N LEU A 408 5.84 30.82 9.00
CA LEU A 408 6.20 29.56 9.64
C LEU A 408 5.09 28.53 9.49
N PRO A 409 5.27 27.45 8.66
CA PRO A 409 4.29 26.40 8.47
C PRO A 409 4.37 25.42 9.66
N VAL A 410 3.73 25.77 10.76
CA VAL A 410 3.88 25.09 12.05
C VAL A 410 3.39 23.65 12.00
N CYS A 411 2.25 23.40 11.32
CA CYS A 411 1.69 22.07 11.18
C CYS A 411 2.58 21.17 10.31
N GLY A 412 3.45 21.73 9.46
CA GLY A 412 4.39 21.01 8.60
C GLY A 412 5.28 20.04 9.35
N PHE A 413 5.63 20.34 10.62
CA PHE A 413 6.34 19.38 11.47
C PHE A 413 5.53 18.10 11.71
N LEU A 414 4.20 18.17 11.83
CA LEU A 414 3.32 17.04 12.11
C LEU A 414 2.79 16.34 10.85
N CYS A 415 2.91 16.97 9.67
CA CYS A 415 2.34 16.44 8.42
C CYS A 415 2.81 15.03 8.05
N TYR A 416 4.03 14.64 8.43
CA TYR A 416 4.54 13.28 8.25
C TYR A 416 4.41 12.43 9.51
N SER A 417 4.90 12.93 10.63
CA SER A 417 5.07 12.15 11.86
C SER A 417 3.76 11.60 12.42
N ARG A 418 2.70 12.41 12.40
CA ARG A 418 1.40 12.01 12.92
C ARG A 418 0.70 10.95 12.05
N PRO A 419 0.55 11.11 10.73
CA PRO A 419 0.03 10.06 9.86
C PRO A 419 0.86 8.78 9.91
N PHE A 420 2.19 8.89 9.87
CA PHE A 420 3.08 7.74 9.98
C PHE A 420 2.87 6.95 11.27
N ALA A 421 2.81 7.62 12.42
CA ALA A 421 2.56 6.97 13.71
C ALA A 421 1.18 6.28 13.78
N GLN A 422 0.15 6.86 13.14
CA GLN A 422 -1.20 6.29 13.11
C GLN A 422 -1.27 5.07 12.18
N ILE A 423 -0.72 5.18 10.98
CA ILE A 423 -0.64 4.10 10.00
C ILE A 423 0.20 2.94 10.56
N ALA A 424 1.38 3.22 11.12
CA ALA A 424 2.22 2.21 11.76
C ALA A 424 1.49 1.48 12.92
N ARG A 425 0.58 2.15 13.62
CA ARG A 425 -0.25 1.52 14.66
C ARG A 425 -1.23 0.48 14.09
N ARG A 426 -1.84 0.75 12.95
CA ARG A 426 -2.74 -0.18 12.28
C ARG A 426 -1.97 -1.33 11.67
N LEU A 427 -0.94 -0.99 10.90
CA LEU A 427 -0.09 -1.96 10.21
C LEU A 427 0.59 -2.94 11.16
N SER A 428 1.08 -2.47 12.31
CA SER A 428 1.70 -3.35 13.30
C SER A 428 0.74 -4.40 13.88
N ARG A 429 -0.57 -4.18 13.84
CA ARG A 429 -1.58 -5.19 14.23
C ARG A 429 -1.85 -6.20 13.11
N ALA A 430 -1.71 -5.77 11.86
CA ALA A 430 -1.83 -6.63 10.70
C ALA A 430 -0.54 -7.44 10.43
N GLY A 431 0.57 -7.08 11.07
CA GLY A 431 1.88 -7.72 10.83
C GLY A 431 2.65 -7.09 9.67
N ALA A 432 2.45 -5.80 9.40
CA ALA A 432 3.17 -5.07 8.36
C ALA A 432 3.94 -3.86 8.90
N ALA A 433 5.07 -3.55 8.28
CA ALA A 433 5.92 -2.41 8.60
C ALA A 433 6.37 -1.70 7.32
N LEU A 434 6.01 -0.42 7.16
CA LEU A 434 6.47 0.39 6.03
C LEU A 434 7.90 0.88 6.21
N CYS A 435 8.67 0.92 5.12
CA CYS A 435 9.98 1.57 5.06
C CYS A 435 9.83 3.11 5.00
N GLY A 436 9.11 3.68 5.96
CA GLY A 436 8.91 5.12 6.09
C GLY A 436 8.35 5.80 4.83
N TRP A 437 8.99 6.93 4.44
CA TRP A 437 8.59 7.65 3.23
C TRP A 437 8.97 6.92 1.94
N SER A 438 9.98 6.05 1.96
CA SER A 438 10.36 5.23 0.81
C SER A 438 9.19 4.38 0.31
N ALA A 439 8.46 3.74 1.22
CA ALA A 439 7.23 3.00 0.90
C ALA A 439 6.19 3.86 0.17
N ALA A 440 5.97 5.10 0.63
CA ALA A 440 5.02 6.01 0.00
C ALA A 440 5.45 6.46 -1.42
N LYS A 441 6.76 6.50 -1.71
CA LYS A 441 7.29 6.74 -3.05
C LYS A 441 7.05 5.55 -3.97
N ILE A 442 7.39 4.35 -3.49
CA ILE A 442 7.37 3.11 -4.26
C ILE A 442 5.93 2.69 -4.55
N LEU A 443 5.11 2.52 -3.51
CA LEU A 443 3.74 2.00 -3.63
C LEU A 443 2.65 3.07 -3.85
N GLY A 444 3.04 4.33 -3.91
CA GLY A 444 2.07 5.42 -4.02
C GLY A 444 1.65 5.78 -5.46
N GLY A 445 2.16 5.09 -6.49
CA GLY A 445 1.77 5.24 -7.90
C GLY A 445 0.54 4.39 -8.28
N GLU A 446 0.15 4.38 -9.52
CA GLU A 446 -0.76 3.36 -10.05
C GLU A 446 -0.01 2.04 -10.06
N LEU A 447 -0.63 0.98 -9.54
CA LEU A 447 0.00 -0.32 -9.44
C LEU A 447 -1.00 -1.46 -9.45
N GLY A 448 -0.54 -2.63 -9.92
CA GLY A 448 -1.18 -3.91 -9.76
C GLY A 448 -0.71 -4.60 -8.48
N GLU A 449 -1.62 -5.07 -7.68
CA GLU A 449 -1.35 -5.94 -6.54
C GLU A 449 -1.34 -7.39 -7.02
N VAL A 450 -0.16 -8.01 -7.07
CA VAL A 450 -0.03 -9.41 -7.50
C VAL A 450 -0.54 -10.33 -6.40
N VAL A 451 -1.53 -11.14 -6.74
CA VAL A 451 -2.21 -12.03 -5.80
C VAL A 451 -2.14 -13.46 -6.34
N THR A 452 -1.64 -14.37 -5.51
CA THR A 452 -1.51 -15.81 -5.84
C THR A 452 -2.71 -16.61 -5.33
N ASP A 453 -2.78 -17.88 -5.69
CA ASP A 453 -3.83 -18.80 -5.22
C ASP A 453 -3.89 -18.86 -3.69
N SER A 454 -2.73 -19.03 -3.05
CA SER A 454 -2.60 -19.12 -1.59
C SER A 454 -2.98 -17.82 -0.87
N ASP A 455 -2.95 -16.69 -1.56
CA ASP A 455 -3.41 -15.41 -1.03
C ASP A 455 -4.93 -15.33 -0.97
N LEU A 456 -5.59 -15.80 -2.03
CA LEU A 456 -7.05 -15.80 -2.14
C LEU A 456 -7.68 -16.89 -1.27
N TYR A 457 -7.06 -18.07 -1.31
CA TYR A 457 -7.54 -19.25 -0.62
C TYR A 457 -6.40 -19.91 0.18
N PRO A 458 -6.15 -19.42 1.39
CA PRO A 458 -5.18 -20.04 2.30
C PRO A 458 -5.51 -21.52 2.58
N ALA A 459 -4.54 -22.29 3.06
CA ALA A 459 -4.72 -23.68 3.41
C ALA A 459 -5.98 -23.90 4.29
N GLY A 460 -6.78 -24.89 3.95
CA GLY A 460 -8.05 -25.19 4.62
C GLY A 460 -9.27 -24.39 4.15
N SER A 461 -9.10 -23.43 3.25
CA SER A 461 -10.23 -22.66 2.68
C SER A 461 -10.85 -23.29 1.43
N VAL A 462 -10.21 -24.32 0.89
CA VAL A 462 -10.70 -25.11 -0.24
C VAL A 462 -10.91 -26.54 0.21
N SER A 463 -12.05 -27.13 -0.14
CA SER A 463 -12.41 -28.51 0.21
C SER A 463 -13.03 -29.23 -0.98
N ILE A 464 -12.86 -30.55 -1.02
CA ILE A 464 -13.55 -31.41 -1.97
C ILE A 464 -14.93 -31.72 -1.43
N ASN A 465 -15.97 -31.50 -2.24
CA ASN A 465 -17.35 -31.70 -1.86
C ASN A 465 -17.94 -33.02 -2.37
N GLY A 466 -17.25 -33.68 -3.29
CA GLY A 466 -17.64 -34.99 -3.80
C GLY A 466 -16.93 -35.34 -5.10
N VAL A 467 -16.87 -36.63 -5.39
CA VAL A 467 -16.27 -37.21 -6.59
C VAL A 467 -17.31 -38.05 -7.31
N LYS A 468 -17.41 -37.90 -8.63
CA LYS A 468 -18.27 -38.74 -9.46
C LYS A 468 -17.47 -39.26 -10.65
N VAL A 469 -17.47 -40.58 -10.82
CA VAL A 469 -16.82 -41.26 -11.92
C VAL A 469 -17.87 -41.64 -12.98
N TYR A 470 -17.52 -41.58 -14.23
CA TYR A 470 -18.35 -41.93 -15.37
C TYR A 470 -17.81 -43.13 -16.11
N HIS A 471 -18.70 -43.80 -16.79
CA HIS A 471 -18.39 -45.03 -17.55
C HIS A 471 -17.74 -46.09 -16.64
N ASP A 472 -16.95 -46.95 -17.20
CA ASP A 472 -16.25 -48.05 -16.49
C ASP A 472 -14.86 -47.65 -15.95
N PHE A 473 -14.59 -46.33 -15.78
CA PHE A 473 -13.34 -45.88 -15.21
C PHE A 473 -13.24 -46.26 -13.73
N ARG A 474 -12.05 -46.62 -13.28
CA ARG A 474 -11.76 -46.84 -11.87
C ARG A 474 -11.51 -45.51 -11.17
N LEU A 475 -12.02 -45.36 -9.94
CA LEU A 475 -11.83 -44.14 -9.14
C LEU A 475 -10.33 -43.85 -8.93
N GLU A 476 -9.54 -44.90 -8.61
CA GLU A 476 -8.11 -44.78 -8.34
C GLU A 476 -7.34 -44.24 -9.56
N THR A 477 -7.68 -44.74 -10.78
CA THR A 477 -7.03 -44.31 -12.01
C THR A 477 -7.36 -42.87 -12.33
N MET A 478 -8.63 -42.46 -12.18
CA MET A 478 -9.07 -41.09 -12.42
C MET A 478 -8.42 -40.13 -11.42
N LEU A 479 -8.34 -40.50 -10.13
CA LEU A 479 -7.69 -39.70 -9.09
C LEU A 479 -6.18 -39.61 -9.33
N CYS A 480 -5.50 -40.71 -9.72
CA CYS A 480 -4.10 -40.70 -10.09
C CYS A 480 -3.82 -39.67 -11.17
N TYR A 481 -4.60 -39.66 -12.23
CA TYR A 481 -4.42 -38.76 -13.37
C TYR A 481 -4.72 -37.31 -12.98
N ALA A 482 -5.82 -37.07 -12.25
CA ALA A 482 -6.18 -35.75 -11.79
C ALA A 482 -5.11 -35.16 -10.84
N ALA A 483 -4.73 -35.92 -9.81
CA ALA A 483 -3.76 -35.49 -8.81
C ALA A 483 -2.39 -35.22 -9.46
N THR A 484 -1.92 -36.12 -10.33
CA THR A 484 -0.65 -35.98 -11.06
C THR A 484 -0.64 -34.68 -11.89
N ALA A 485 -1.67 -34.44 -12.71
CA ALA A 485 -1.73 -33.28 -13.58
C ALA A 485 -1.84 -31.95 -12.80
N ILE A 486 -2.64 -31.93 -11.72
CA ILE A 486 -2.86 -30.73 -10.90
C ILE A 486 -1.61 -30.40 -10.08
N SER A 487 -0.97 -31.39 -9.45
CA SER A 487 0.27 -31.18 -8.67
C SER A 487 1.39 -30.65 -9.55
N HIS A 488 1.53 -31.20 -10.77
CA HIS A 488 2.54 -30.73 -11.72
C HIS A 488 2.29 -29.30 -12.20
N SER A 489 1.04 -28.82 -12.22
CA SER A 489 0.72 -27.44 -12.58
C SER A 489 1.20 -26.41 -11.54
N GLY A 490 1.55 -26.84 -10.33
CA GLY A 490 1.88 -25.97 -9.20
C GLY A 490 0.70 -25.14 -8.69
N SER A 491 -0.54 -25.57 -8.99
CA SER A 491 -1.77 -24.98 -8.44
C SER A 491 -1.88 -25.25 -6.94
N SER A 492 -2.52 -24.35 -6.21
CA SER A 492 -2.84 -24.53 -4.77
C SER A 492 -3.78 -25.70 -4.51
N LEU A 493 -4.42 -26.23 -5.55
CA LEU A 493 -5.19 -27.48 -5.48
C LEU A 493 -4.30 -28.73 -5.35
N GLY A 494 -3.00 -28.65 -5.74
CA GLY A 494 -2.08 -29.79 -5.71
C GLY A 494 -2.10 -30.55 -4.40
N PRO A 495 -1.77 -29.92 -3.25
CA PRO A 495 -1.76 -30.59 -1.95
C PRO A 495 -3.10 -31.21 -1.55
N LEU A 496 -4.24 -30.61 -1.98
CA LEU A 496 -5.56 -31.15 -1.71
C LEU A 496 -5.82 -32.44 -2.51
N PHE A 497 -5.41 -32.49 -3.77
CA PHE A 497 -5.54 -33.65 -4.62
C PHE A 497 -4.54 -34.75 -4.26
N GLU A 498 -3.33 -34.40 -3.84
CA GLU A 498 -2.32 -35.34 -3.33
C GLU A 498 -2.86 -36.05 -2.09
N LYS A 499 -3.38 -35.29 -1.12
CA LYS A 499 -3.99 -35.85 0.08
C LYS A 499 -5.16 -36.78 -0.23
N LEU A 500 -6.04 -36.38 -1.17
CA LEU A 500 -7.15 -37.23 -1.61
C LEU A 500 -6.64 -38.55 -2.25
N ALA A 501 -5.57 -38.47 -3.08
CA ALA A 501 -4.97 -39.65 -3.71
C ALA A 501 -4.33 -40.57 -2.65
N GLU A 502 -3.61 -40.03 -1.68
CA GLU A 502 -3.02 -40.78 -0.57
C GLU A 502 -4.08 -41.50 0.27
N GLU A 503 -5.19 -40.82 0.62
CA GLU A 503 -6.32 -41.41 1.36
C GLU A 503 -6.96 -42.60 0.63
N GLN A 504 -6.88 -42.63 -0.71
CA GLN A 504 -7.35 -43.74 -1.53
C GLN A 504 -6.22 -44.74 -1.90
N GLY A 505 -5.04 -44.59 -1.31
CA GLY A 505 -3.89 -45.47 -1.57
C GLY A 505 -3.33 -45.33 -2.97
N VAL A 506 -3.52 -44.16 -3.60
CA VAL A 506 -3.10 -43.89 -4.99
C VAL A 506 -1.80 -43.10 -5.00
N HIS A 507 -0.81 -43.57 -5.73
CA HIS A 507 0.44 -42.85 -5.94
C HIS A 507 0.40 -42.04 -7.23
N LEU A 508 1.05 -40.88 -7.24
CA LEU A 508 1.23 -40.04 -8.42
C LEU A 508 2.03 -40.78 -9.48
N ALA A 509 1.74 -40.54 -10.73
CA ALA A 509 2.43 -41.13 -11.89
C ALA A 509 3.45 -40.16 -12.47
N GLU A 510 4.36 -40.71 -13.31
CA GLU A 510 5.27 -39.88 -14.11
C GLU A 510 4.51 -39.22 -15.27
N ILE A 511 4.90 -37.99 -15.61
CA ILE A 511 4.34 -37.20 -16.70
C ILE A 511 5.33 -37.22 -17.89
N GLY A 512 4.85 -37.62 -19.07
CA GLY A 512 5.62 -37.58 -20.32
C GLY A 512 5.66 -36.15 -20.91
N SER A 513 4.49 -35.52 -21.06
CA SER A 513 4.35 -34.17 -21.55
C SER A 513 3.31 -33.41 -20.75
N PHE A 514 3.48 -32.07 -20.61
CA PHE A 514 2.56 -31.20 -19.85
C PHE A 514 2.33 -29.87 -20.55
N LYS A 515 1.09 -29.42 -20.57
CA LYS A 515 0.71 -28.12 -21.15
C LYS A 515 -0.44 -27.49 -20.39
N SER A 516 -0.28 -26.21 -20.04
CA SER A 516 -1.36 -25.36 -19.50
C SER A 516 -2.05 -24.61 -20.63
N TYR A 517 -3.38 -24.49 -20.56
CA TYR A 517 -4.22 -23.88 -21.60
C TYR A 517 -4.95 -22.65 -21.06
N GLU A 518 -5.15 -21.65 -21.93
CA GLU A 518 -5.88 -20.42 -21.60
C GLU A 518 -7.37 -20.65 -21.25
N GLY A 519 -7.93 -21.75 -21.69
CA GLY A 519 -9.34 -22.09 -21.45
C GLY A 519 -9.69 -22.57 -20.05
N GLY A 520 -8.74 -22.54 -19.11
CA GLY A 520 -8.96 -22.95 -17.72
C GLY A 520 -8.81 -24.46 -17.49
N GLY A 521 -7.68 -25.02 -17.93
CA GLY A 521 -7.31 -26.41 -17.72
C GLY A 521 -5.89 -26.74 -18.14
N VAL A 522 -5.51 -27.98 -17.87
CA VAL A 522 -4.20 -28.54 -18.17
C VAL A 522 -4.34 -29.86 -18.96
N GLY A 523 -3.38 -30.13 -19.80
CA GLY A 523 -3.26 -31.40 -20.51
C GLY A 523 -1.92 -32.06 -20.17
N ALA A 524 -1.94 -33.34 -19.96
CA ALA A 524 -0.77 -34.11 -19.64
C ALA A 524 -0.80 -35.50 -20.34
N GLU A 525 0.34 -36.02 -20.68
CA GLU A 525 0.50 -37.41 -21.09
C GLU A 525 0.98 -38.22 -19.87
N ILE A 526 0.12 -39.11 -19.38
CA ILE A 526 0.38 -39.89 -18.17
C ILE A 526 0.21 -41.36 -18.51
N ARG A 527 1.27 -42.18 -18.37
CA ARG A 527 1.28 -43.62 -18.71
C ARG A 527 0.88 -43.93 -20.17
N GLY A 528 1.10 -42.96 -21.09
CA GLY A 528 0.72 -43.08 -22.49
C GLY A 528 -0.71 -42.66 -22.81
N ASP A 529 -1.51 -42.26 -21.81
CA ASP A 529 -2.84 -41.72 -22.00
C ASP A 529 -2.81 -40.18 -22.04
N ILE A 530 -3.61 -39.59 -22.94
CA ILE A 530 -3.82 -38.13 -23.01
C ILE A 530 -4.87 -37.75 -21.99
N VAL A 531 -4.43 -37.08 -20.95
CA VAL A 531 -5.30 -36.64 -19.83
C VAL A 531 -5.53 -35.15 -19.91
N LEU A 532 -6.81 -34.74 -19.89
CA LEU A 532 -7.24 -33.35 -19.81
C LEU A 532 -7.94 -33.10 -18.45
N VAL A 533 -7.47 -32.10 -17.72
CA VAL A 533 -8.01 -31.74 -16.40
C VAL A 533 -8.33 -30.25 -16.40
N GLY A 534 -9.58 -29.87 -16.08
CA GLY A 534 -9.93 -28.46 -16.10
C GLY A 534 -11.41 -28.17 -15.83
N SER A 535 -11.81 -26.94 -16.14
CA SER A 535 -13.19 -26.51 -16.03
C SER A 535 -14.09 -27.15 -17.09
N LEU A 536 -15.41 -27.12 -16.90
CA LEU A 536 -16.36 -27.60 -17.90
C LEU A 536 -16.18 -26.88 -19.25
N GLY A 537 -15.97 -25.56 -19.22
CA GLY A 537 -15.73 -24.77 -20.44
C GLY A 537 -14.45 -25.19 -21.17
N PHE A 538 -13.41 -25.54 -20.43
CA PHE A 538 -12.18 -26.06 -21.03
C PHE A 538 -12.40 -27.39 -21.75
N LEU A 539 -13.10 -28.35 -21.15
CA LEU A 539 -13.39 -29.62 -21.80
C LEU A 539 -14.19 -29.42 -23.10
N HIS A 540 -15.18 -28.53 -23.08
CA HIS A 540 -15.93 -28.20 -24.30
C HIS A 540 -15.04 -27.59 -25.39
N LEU A 541 -14.09 -26.71 -25.03
CA LEU A 541 -13.11 -26.14 -25.97
C LEU A 541 -12.22 -27.23 -26.58
N MET A 542 -11.90 -28.26 -25.80
CA MET A 542 -11.12 -29.41 -26.26
C MET A 542 -11.96 -30.46 -26.98
N GLY A 543 -13.25 -30.20 -27.24
CA GLY A 543 -14.15 -31.10 -27.97
C GLY A 543 -14.70 -32.27 -27.16
N VAL A 544 -14.45 -32.29 -25.83
CA VAL A 544 -14.96 -33.33 -24.93
C VAL A 544 -16.31 -32.91 -24.38
N ARG A 545 -17.32 -33.77 -24.52
CA ARG A 545 -18.68 -33.52 -24.03
C ARG A 545 -18.98 -34.35 -22.77
N PRO A 546 -19.05 -33.75 -21.58
CA PRO A 546 -19.47 -34.45 -20.38
C PRO A 546 -20.92 -34.95 -20.48
N PRO A 547 -21.30 -36.01 -19.76
CA PRO A 547 -22.67 -36.51 -19.72
C PRO A 547 -23.67 -35.44 -19.25
N GLN A 548 -24.90 -35.47 -19.80
CA GLN A 548 -25.95 -34.50 -19.46
C GLN A 548 -26.28 -34.50 -17.96
N GLY A 549 -26.61 -33.34 -17.39
CA GLY A 549 -26.98 -33.20 -15.99
C GLY A 549 -25.81 -33.03 -14.99
N THR A 550 -24.60 -32.80 -15.47
CA THR A 550 -23.38 -32.66 -14.65
C THR A 550 -22.82 -31.25 -14.64
N ASN A 551 -23.63 -30.23 -14.88
CA ASN A 551 -23.18 -28.85 -14.93
C ASN A 551 -22.92 -28.30 -13.49
N ILE A 552 -21.75 -28.60 -12.95
CA ILE A 552 -21.29 -28.09 -11.64
C ILE A 552 -20.34 -26.94 -11.87
N ARG A 553 -20.69 -25.74 -11.38
CA ARG A 553 -19.92 -24.51 -11.63
C ARG A 553 -18.52 -24.48 -11.03
N GLN A 554 -18.31 -25.17 -9.91
CA GLN A 554 -17.01 -25.23 -9.21
C GLN A 554 -16.58 -26.69 -9.14
N ALA A 555 -16.07 -27.21 -10.25
CA ALA A 555 -15.64 -28.58 -10.34
C ALA A 555 -14.47 -28.74 -11.30
N VAL A 556 -13.61 -29.68 -11.02
CA VAL A 556 -12.56 -30.17 -11.89
C VAL A 556 -13.10 -31.36 -12.66
N TYR A 557 -13.10 -31.28 -13.96
CA TYR A 557 -13.46 -32.35 -14.87
C TYR A 557 -12.18 -33.04 -15.35
N VAL A 558 -12.22 -34.34 -15.42
CA VAL A 558 -11.13 -35.19 -15.91
C VAL A 558 -11.58 -35.94 -17.12
N ALA A 559 -10.83 -35.84 -18.23
CA ALA A 559 -11.05 -36.64 -19.43
C ALA A 559 -9.78 -37.38 -19.80
N VAL A 560 -9.94 -38.60 -20.24
CA VAL A 560 -8.85 -39.48 -20.65
C VAL A 560 -9.13 -39.94 -22.11
N ASN A 561 -8.19 -39.72 -23.00
CA ASN A 561 -8.29 -40.05 -24.43
C ASN A 561 -9.59 -39.52 -25.07
N GLY A 562 -10.02 -38.28 -24.68
CA GLY A 562 -11.21 -37.65 -25.24
C GLY A 562 -12.55 -38.08 -24.61
N ILE A 563 -12.54 -38.98 -23.62
CA ILE A 563 -13.74 -39.43 -22.89
C ILE A 563 -13.72 -38.87 -21.46
N THR A 564 -14.85 -38.33 -21.03
CA THR A 564 -14.96 -37.82 -19.62
C THR A 564 -14.89 -38.99 -18.64
N ALA A 565 -13.82 -39.06 -17.87
CA ALA A 565 -13.61 -40.06 -16.82
C ALA A 565 -14.36 -39.73 -15.53
N GLY A 566 -14.43 -38.46 -15.15
CA GLY A 566 -15.14 -38.06 -13.95
C GLY A 566 -15.15 -36.58 -13.67
N VAL A 567 -15.74 -36.23 -12.54
CA VAL A 567 -15.83 -34.85 -12.04
C VAL A 567 -15.62 -34.83 -10.53
N ILE A 568 -14.85 -33.84 -10.08
CA ILE A 568 -14.53 -33.61 -8.66
C ILE A 568 -15.08 -32.23 -8.30
N ALA A 569 -16.08 -32.18 -7.43
CA ALA A 569 -16.69 -30.93 -6.99
C ALA A 569 -15.81 -30.28 -5.92
N ILE A 570 -15.54 -28.98 -6.08
CA ILE A 570 -14.66 -28.22 -5.20
C ILE A 570 -15.47 -27.07 -4.58
N ASN A 571 -15.31 -26.88 -3.28
CA ASN A 571 -15.91 -25.79 -2.54
C ASN A 571 -14.84 -24.80 -2.10
N TYR A 572 -14.99 -23.54 -2.52
CA TYR A 572 -14.11 -22.43 -2.18
C TYR A 572 -14.80 -21.55 -1.13
N ASN A 573 -14.23 -21.49 0.07
CA ASN A 573 -14.73 -20.71 1.19
C ASN A 573 -13.82 -19.48 1.43
N PRO A 574 -14.17 -18.31 0.93
CA PRO A 574 -13.36 -17.12 1.14
C PRO A 574 -13.38 -16.70 2.61
N SER A 575 -12.21 -16.50 3.21
CA SER A 575 -12.12 -16.05 4.59
C SER A 575 -12.37 -14.55 4.74
N THR A 576 -13.01 -14.14 5.85
CA THR A 576 -13.28 -12.71 6.14
C THR A 576 -12.03 -11.85 6.14
N PRO A 577 -10.86 -12.27 6.68
CA PRO A 577 -9.63 -11.52 6.61
C PRO A 577 -9.16 -11.23 5.18
N VAL A 578 -9.27 -12.23 4.28
CA VAL A 578 -8.90 -12.08 2.86
C VAL A 578 -9.82 -11.07 2.16
N ILE A 579 -11.13 -11.18 2.37
CA ILE A 579 -12.11 -10.23 1.83
C ILE A 579 -11.78 -8.80 2.30
N SER A 580 -11.55 -8.62 3.61
CA SER A 580 -11.21 -7.31 4.18
C SER A 580 -9.91 -6.75 3.62
N ALA A 581 -8.88 -7.59 3.44
CA ALA A 581 -7.59 -7.22 2.89
C ALA A 581 -7.73 -6.68 1.46
N LEU A 582 -8.37 -7.44 0.58
CA LEU A 582 -8.59 -7.05 -0.82
C LEU A 582 -9.42 -5.76 -0.94
N HIS A 583 -10.45 -5.60 -0.09
CA HIS A 583 -11.22 -4.37 -0.06
C HIS A 583 -10.42 -3.16 0.43
N SER A 584 -9.44 -3.35 1.32
CA SER A 584 -8.63 -2.24 1.83
C SER A 584 -7.70 -1.66 0.75
N SER A 585 -7.16 -2.51 -0.13
CA SER A 585 -6.27 -2.09 -1.22
C SER A 585 -7.05 -1.61 -2.45
N VAL A 586 -8.03 -2.39 -2.94
CA VAL A 586 -8.87 -2.05 -4.12
C VAL A 586 -9.75 -0.83 -3.87
N GLY A 587 -10.15 -0.57 -2.63
CA GLY A 587 -10.84 0.67 -2.24
C GLY A 587 -10.03 1.93 -2.52
N ARG A 588 -8.74 1.83 -2.79
CA ARG A 588 -7.87 2.96 -3.13
C ARG A 588 -7.81 3.17 -4.65
N ARG A 589 -7.89 4.43 -5.07
CA ARG A 589 -7.79 4.78 -6.50
C ARG A 589 -6.43 4.36 -7.06
N GLY A 590 -6.40 3.77 -8.26
CA GLY A 590 -5.18 3.36 -8.94
C GLY A 590 -4.53 2.09 -8.38
N VAL A 591 -5.26 1.25 -7.67
CA VAL A 591 -4.86 -0.12 -7.34
C VAL A 591 -5.78 -1.09 -8.08
N SER A 592 -5.23 -2.00 -8.83
CA SER A 592 -5.91 -3.15 -9.43
C SER A 592 -5.33 -4.44 -8.86
N ILE A 593 -6.13 -5.50 -8.83
CA ILE A 593 -5.64 -6.84 -8.49
C ILE A 593 -5.13 -7.48 -9.78
N VAL A 594 -3.94 -8.04 -9.72
CA VAL A 594 -3.36 -8.84 -10.81
C VAL A 594 -3.33 -10.30 -10.36
N GLY A 595 -4.19 -11.11 -10.95
CA GLY A 595 -4.29 -12.53 -10.64
C GLY A 595 -3.10 -13.30 -11.22
N ALA A 596 -2.12 -13.64 -10.37
CA ALA A 596 -1.02 -14.54 -10.68
C ALA A 596 -1.39 -15.96 -10.23
N THR A 597 -2.59 -16.40 -10.59
CA THR A 597 -3.17 -17.68 -10.16
C THR A 597 -2.80 -18.80 -11.10
N ARG A 598 -2.38 -19.94 -10.55
CA ARG A 598 -2.16 -21.20 -11.26
C ARG A 598 -3.38 -22.11 -11.22
N ASP A 599 -4.31 -21.83 -10.30
CA ASP A 599 -5.60 -22.48 -10.23
C ASP A 599 -6.49 -22.00 -11.38
N PHE A 600 -6.79 -22.89 -12.29
CA PHE A 600 -7.57 -22.64 -13.49
C PHE A 600 -9.06 -22.41 -13.23
N LEU A 601 -9.57 -22.67 -12.02
CA LEU A 601 -10.94 -22.38 -11.62
C LEU A 601 -11.11 -20.94 -11.15
N ILE A 602 -10.02 -20.27 -10.75
CA ILE A 602 -10.07 -18.88 -10.29
C ILE A 602 -10.17 -17.93 -11.50
N SER A 603 -11.25 -17.19 -11.57
CA SER A 603 -11.56 -16.28 -12.67
C SER A 603 -12.01 -14.90 -12.16
N PRO A 604 -11.98 -13.84 -12.99
CA PRO A 604 -12.52 -12.53 -12.63
C PRO A 604 -13.97 -12.58 -12.15
N ALA A 605 -14.79 -13.42 -12.77
CA ALA A 605 -16.19 -13.63 -12.38
C ALA A 605 -16.31 -14.24 -10.97
N MET A 606 -15.41 -15.17 -10.62
CA MET A 606 -15.36 -15.77 -9.30
C MET A 606 -14.90 -14.74 -8.22
N LEU A 607 -13.91 -13.89 -8.52
CA LEU A 607 -13.52 -12.79 -7.65
C LEU A 607 -14.68 -11.82 -7.41
N HIS A 608 -15.42 -11.48 -8.45
CA HIS A 608 -16.61 -10.65 -8.28
C HIS A 608 -17.67 -11.33 -7.42
N ALA A 609 -17.98 -12.59 -7.68
CA ALA A 609 -19.04 -13.33 -6.96
C ALA A 609 -18.68 -13.58 -5.49
N LYS A 610 -17.45 -14.01 -5.20
CA LYS A 610 -17.02 -14.42 -3.85
C LYS A 610 -16.46 -13.28 -3.01
N PHE A 611 -15.71 -12.35 -3.62
CA PHE A 611 -15.03 -11.25 -2.93
C PHE A 611 -15.66 -9.89 -3.18
N ARG A 612 -16.66 -9.78 -4.05
CA ARG A 612 -17.36 -8.53 -4.44
C ARG A 612 -16.40 -7.47 -5.01
N ILE A 613 -15.35 -7.91 -5.69
CA ILE A 613 -14.39 -7.03 -6.35
C ILE A 613 -14.92 -6.72 -7.75
N PRO A 614 -14.97 -5.44 -8.16
CA PRO A 614 -15.37 -5.09 -9.53
C PRO A 614 -14.43 -5.72 -10.56
N THR A 615 -14.98 -6.34 -11.61
CA THR A 615 -14.18 -6.97 -12.68
C THR A 615 -13.24 -5.99 -13.38
N SER A 616 -13.60 -4.70 -13.43
CA SER A 616 -12.75 -3.62 -13.95
C SER A 616 -11.50 -3.31 -13.09
N ARG A 617 -11.42 -3.89 -11.91
CA ARG A 617 -10.30 -3.76 -10.98
C ARG A 617 -9.54 -5.07 -10.79
N ALA A 618 -9.86 -6.10 -11.54
CA ALA A 618 -9.22 -7.41 -11.50
C ALA A 618 -8.70 -7.75 -12.89
N GLU A 619 -7.39 -7.76 -13.04
CA GLU A 619 -6.69 -8.10 -14.27
C GLU A 619 -6.18 -9.54 -14.18
N PHE A 620 -6.50 -10.35 -15.19
CA PHE A 620 -6.02 -11.72 -15.32
C PHE A 620 -5.22 -11.80 -16.61
N PRO A 621 -3.89 -11.71 -16.54
CA PRO A 621 -3.04 -11.82 -17.71
C PRO A 621 -3.06 -13.24 -18.29
N PRO A 622 -2.52 -13.45 -19.51
CA PRO A 622 -2.36 -14.75 -20.11
C PRO A 622 -1.62 -15.75 -19.19
N VAL A 623 -1.89 -17.05 -19.36
CA VAL A 623 -1.35 -18.12 -18.49
C VAL A 623 0.17 -18.01 -18.34
N ALA A 624 0.90 -17.81 -19.43
CA ALA A 624 2.36 -17.68 -19.39
C ALA A 624 2.82 -16.50 -18.50
N GLU A 625 2.10 -15.35 -18.57
CA GLU A 625 2.42 -14.22 -17.72
C GLU A 625 2.01 -14.43 -16.26
N ARG A 626 0.91 -15.14 -16.01
CA ARG A 626 0.52 -15.51 -14.64
C ARG A 626 1.57 -16.37 -13.96
N TYR A 627 2.14 -17.35 -14.68
CA TYR A 627 3.26 -18.16 -14.18
C TYR A 627 4.48 -17.28 -13.88
N ARG A 628 4.88 -16.41 -14.83
CA ARG A 628 5.99 -15.47 -14.64
C ARG A 628 5.77 -14.54 -13.42
N LEU A 629 4.57 -14.00 -13.26
CA LEU A 629 4.22 -13.13 -12.13
C LEU A 629 4.20 -13.88 -10.80
N SER A 630 3.81 -15.15 -10.79
CA SER A 630 3.85 -15.99 -9.58
C SER A 630 5.29 -16.33 -9.14
N GLU A 631 6.27 -16.20 -10.04
CA GLU A 631 7.69 -16.45 -9.82
C GLU A 631 8.53 -15.17 -9.60
N LEU A 632 7.92 -13.99 -9.57
CA LEU A 632 8.62 -12.72 -9.34
C LEU A 632 9.44 -12.70 -8.04
N GLY A 633 9.17 -13.61 -7.11
CA GLY A 633 9.94 -13.77 -5.88
C GLY A 633 11.42 -14.12 -6.09
N SER A 634 11.84 -14.48 -7.33
CA SER A 634 13.21 -14.78 -7.70
C SER A 634 13.91 -13.64 -8.49
N ALA A 635 13.21 -12.53 -8.79
CA ALA A 635 13.76 -11.48 -9.63
C ALA A 635 14.72 -10.56 -8.84
N ASP A 636 15.91 -10.35 -9.41
CA ASP A 636 16.93 -9.45 -8.87
C ASP A 636 16.49 -7.98 -8.86
N SER A 637 16.86 -7.30 -7.79
CA SER A 637 16.95 -5.83 -7.61
C SER A 637 15.68 -5.01 -7.74
N ILE A 638 14.90 -4.89 -6.66
CA ILE A 638 13.87 -3.87 -6.59
C ILE A 638 13.79 -3.32 -5.14
N GLU A 639 13.59 -2.01 -5.06
CA GLU A 639 13.51 -1.28 -3.79
C GLU A 639 12.43 -1.87 -2.87
N THR A 640 12.83 -2.26 -1.67
CA THR A 640 11.90 -2.75 -0.64
C THR A 640 11.04 -1.61 -0.11
N ALA A 641 9.72 -1.80 -0.12
CA ALA A 641 8.76 -0.82 0.34
C ALA A 641 8.22 -1.11 1.75
N ALA A 642 8.04 -2.38 2.09
CA ALA A 642 7.52 -2.80 3.38
C ALA A 642 8.08 -4.17 3.76
N VAL A 643 8.06 -4.47 5.05
CA VAL A 643 8.37 -5.79 5.61
C VAL A 643 7.12 -6.33 6.29
N LEU A 644 6.85 -7.62 6.07
CA LEU A 644 5.73 -8.34 6.65
C LEU A 644 6.25 -9.43 7.57
N SER A 645 5.62 -9.62 8.72
CA SER A 645 5.92 -10.73 9.64
C SER A 645 5.23 -12.03 9.24
N ARG A 646 4.37 -12.01 8.22
CA ARG A 646 3.64 -13.17 7.70
C ARG A 646 3.41 -13.01 6.20
N GLY A 647 3.53 -14.08 5.43
CA GLY A 647 3.31 -14.09 3.98
C GLY A 647 1.86 -14.02 3.53
N THR A 648 0.90 -13.72 4.43
CA THR A 648 -0.54 -13.66 4.11
C THR A 648 -0.92 -12.36 3.39
N ILE A 649 -2.06 -12.37 2.71
CA ILE A 649 -2.54 -11.21 1.96
C ILE A 649 -2.88 -10.01 2.85
N LEU A 650 -3.31 -10.23 4.10
CA LEU A 650 -3.76 -9.14 4.99
C LEU A 650 -2.67 -8.10 5.25
N PRO A 651 -1.47 -8.44 5.77
CA PRO A 651 -0.41 -7.46 5.95
C PRO A 651 0.07 -6.87 4.62
N TYR A 652 0.02 -7.60 3.54
CA TYR A 652 0.43 -7.16 2.21
C TYR A 652 -0.48 -6.07 1.65
N SER A 653 -1.79 -6.33 1.55
CA SER A 653 -2.77 -5.33 1.08
C SER A 653 -2.84 -4.11 2.00
N GLU A 654 -2.75 -4.30 3.33
CA GLU A 654 -2.70 -3.21 4.30
C GLU A 654 -1.43 -2.35 4.13
N ALA A 655 -0.27 -2.93 3.79
CA ALA A 655 0.95 -2.19 3.50
C ALA A 655 0.79 -1.28 2.27
N ILE A 656 0.21 -1.80 1.18
CA ILE A 656 -0.08 -1.03 -0.03
C ILE A 656 -1.04 0.12 0.28
N ALA A 657 -2.15 -0.18 0.94
CA ALA A 657 -3.15 0.82 1.31
C ALA A 657 -2.58 1.89 2.25
N GLY A 658 -1.73 1.47 3.21
CA GLY A 658 -1.04 2.35 4.15
C GLY A 658 -0.05 3.29 3.49
N ALA A 659 0.77 2.78 2.59
CA ALA A 659 1.74 3.58 1.83
C ALA A 659 1.05 4.66 0.98
N ARG A 660 -0.06 4.32 0.32
CA ARG A 660 -0.87 5.26 -0.48
C ARG A 660 -1.55 6.31 0.39
N SER A 661 -2.11 5.89 1.52
CA SER A 661 -2.71 6.82 2.49
C SER A 661 -1.67 7.79 3.04
N LEU A 662 -0.47 7.30 3.37
CA LEU A 662 0.64 8.13 3.82
C LEU A 662 1.01 9.18 2.77
N LYS A 663 1.18 8.78 1.50
CA LYS A 663 1.50 9.70 0.40
C LYS A 663 0.44 10.78 0.24
N SER A 664 -0.83 10.39 0.19
CA SER A 664 -1.96 11.31 -0.02
C SER A 664 -2.07 12.34 1.12
N VAL A 665 -2.11 11.86 2.37
CA VAL A 665 -2.29 12.71 3.55
C VAL A 665 -1.11 13.66 3.76
N VAL A 666 0.13 13.15 3.62
CA VAL A 666 1.34 13.99 3.75
C VAL A 666 1.39 15.05 2.67
N THR A 667 1.07 14.68 1.42
CA THR A 667 1.10 15.63 0.31
C THR A 667 0.06 16.74 0.50
N ALA A 668 -1.18 16.37 0.85
CA ALA A 668 -2.25 17.34 1.08
C ALA A 668 -1.96 18.24 2.30
N GLY A 669 -1.45 17.64 3.39
CA GLY A 669 -1.09 18.39 4.60
C GLY A 669 0.00 19.42 4.37
N ILE A 670 1.08 19.04 3.68
CA ILE A 670 2.16 19.96 3.33
C ILE A 670 1.65 21.07 2.41
N ALA A 671 0.87 20.75 1.39
CA ALA A 671 0.33 21.76 0.46
C ALA A 671 -0.54 22.78 1.18
N ALA A 672 -1.43 22.35 2.08
CA ALA A 672 -2.28 23.23 2.87
C ALA A 672 -1.46 24.14 3.80
N ASP A 673 -0.44 23.58 4.45
CA ASP A 673 0.38 24.30 5.42
C ASP A 673 1.28 25.35 4.75
N LEU A 674 1.90 25.00 3.61
CA LEU A 674 2.69 25.95 2.81
C LEU A 674 1.84 27.09 2.24
N PHE A 675 0.62 26.78 1.79
CA PHE A 675 -0.31 27.80 1.33
C PHE A 675 -0.64 28.77 2.48
N GLY A 676 -0.88 28.25 3.69
CA GLY A 676 -1.14 29.08 4.87
C GLY A 676 0.01 30.01 5.24
N GLY A 677 1.24 29.49 5.22
CA GLY A 677 2.43 30.30 5.48
C GLY A 677 2.65 31.41 4.44
N LEU A 678 2.47 31.08 3.15
CA LEU A 678 2.58 32.09 2.07
C LEU A 678 1.45 33.14 2.17
N PHE A 679 0.22 32.72 2.43
CA PHE A 679 -0.91 33.61 2.62
C PHE A 679 -0.70 34.54 3.81
N GLY A 680 -0.24 34.02 4.95
CA GLY A 680 0.07 34.80 6.14
C GLY A 680 1.17 35.85 5.89
N LEU A 681 2.22 35.45 5.16
CA LEU A 681 3.30 36.35 4.76
C LEU A 681 2.78 37.53 3.91
N LEU A 682 1.90 37.25 2.94
CA LEU A 682 1.29 38.29 2.09
C LEU A 682 0.38 39.21 2.91
N VAL A 683 -0.44 38.66 3.81
CA VAL A 683 -1.32 39.49 4.69
C VAL A 683 -0.49 40.43 5.53
N VAL A 684 0.55 39.97 6.20
CA VAL A 684 1.44 40.82 7.00
C VAL A 684 2.14 41.88 6.14
N PHE A 685 2.58 41.52 4.92
CA PHE A 685 3.18 42.48 3.98
C PHE A 685 2.21 43.60 3.62
N PHE A 686 0.96 43.30 3.25
CA PHE A 686 -0.03 44.31 2.91
C PHE A 686 -0.40 45.23 4.11
N LEU A 687 -0.47 44.67 5.32
CA LEU A 687 -0.65 45.46 6.54
C LEU A 687 0.54 46.42 6.79
N GLY A 688 1.77 45.93 6.57
CA GLY A 688 2.99 46.72 6.67
C GLY A 688 3.06 47.83 5.63
N LEU A 689 2.73 47.53 4.37
CA LEU A 689 2.75 48.46 3.26
C LEU A 689 1.69 49.59 3.43
N GLY A 690 0.51 49.23 4.00
CA GLY A 690 -0.54 50.17 4.30
C GLY A 690 -0.32 51.02 5.60
N GLY A 691 0.85 50.90 6.22
CA GLY A 691 1.16 51.61 7.49
C GLY A 691 0.39 51.07 8.70
N ALA A 692 -0.32 49.96 8.54
CA ALA A 692 -1.19 49.39 9.57
C ALA A 692 -0.50 48.23 10.35
N ILE A 693 0.82 48.17 10.41
CA ILE A 693 1.56 47.10 11.10
C ILE A 693 1.18 47.02 12.60
N ALA A 694 0.81 48.13 13.23
CA ALA A 694 0.34 48.15 14.60
C ALA A 694 -0.93 47.29 14.82
N THR A 695 -1.72 47.08 13.76
CA THR A 695 -2.90 46.19 13.81
C THR A 695 -2.54 44.72 13.80
N ALA A 696 -1.34 44.34 13.32
CA ALA A 696 -0.80 42.99 13.36
C ALA A 696 -0.24 42.69 14.76
N THR A 697 -1.12 42.66 15.76
CA THR A 697 -0.73 42.37 17.15
C THR A 697 -0.30 40.89 17.29
N ALA A 698 0.50 40.62 18.33
CA ALA A 698 0.94 39.24 18.64
C ALA A 698 -0.25 38.28 18.81
N VAL A 699 -1.34 38.74 19.38
CA VAL A 699 -2.59 37.97 19.56
C VAL A 699 -3.19 37.58 18.20
N LYS A 700 -3.35 38.55 17.29
CA LYS A 700 -3.94 38.27 15.95
C LYS A 700 -3.09 37.33 15.14
N LEU A 701 -1.77 37.50 15.17
CA LEU A 701 -0.85 36.60 14.46
C LEU A 701 -0.84 35.19 15.06
N LEU A 702 -0.85 35.09 16.39
CA LEU A 702 -0.99 33.83 17.09
C LEU A 702 -2.30 33.11 16.73
N LEU A 703 -3.43 33.84 16.77
CA LEU A 703 -4.72 33.28 16.36
C LEU A 703 -4.74 32.85 14.89
N PHE A 704 -4.17 33.66 14.00
CA PHE A 704 -4.02 33.30 12.60
C PHE A 704 -3.28 31.95 12.45
N VAL A 705 -2.12 31.79 13.08
CA VAL A 705 -1.32 30.57 13.03
C VAL A 705 -2.10 29.40 13.64
N LEU A 706 -2.75 29.56 14.77
CA LEU A 706 -3.54 28.51 15.42
C LEU A 706 -4.74 28.09 14.58
N ILE A 707 -5.49 29.04 14.00
CA ILE A 707 -6.62 28.75 13.11
C ILE A 707 -6.12 28.00 11.88
N TRP A 708 -4.99 28.41 11.30
CA TRP A 708 -4.43 27.77 10.12
C TRP A 708 -3.87 26.36 10.37
N THR A 709 -3.49 26.05 11.61
CA THR A 709 -3.11 24.67 11.96
C THR A 709 -4.29 23.69 11.93
N VAL A 710 -5.54 24.15 12.07
CA VAL A 710 -6.73 23.30 12.11
C VAL A 710 -6.92 22.49 10.82
N PRO A 711 -6.90 23.08 9.61
CA PRO A 711 -6.95 22.32 8.36
C PRO A 711 -5.85 21.26 8.25
N GLY A 712 -4.60 21.61 8.59
CA GLY A 712 -3.47 20.68 8.59
C GLY A 712 -3.69 19.51 9.54
N LEU A 713 -4.15 19.77 10.76
CA LEU A 713 -4.47 18.73 11.74
C LEU A 713 -5.65 17.85 11.29
N LEU A 714 -6.68 18.40 10.68
CA LEU A 714 -7.82 17.65 10.14
C LEU A 714 -7.39 16.74 9.00
N ILE A 715 -6.55 17.22 8.06
CA ILE A 715 -6.00 16.42 6.97
C ILE A 715 -5.18 15.26 7.56
N THR A 716 -4.34 15.50 8.57
CA THR A 716 -3.57 14.41 9.20
C THR A 716 -4.46 13.39 9.90
N MET A 717 -5.69 13.78 10.34
CA MET A 717 -6.65 12.83 10.92
C MET A 717 -7.28 11.88 9.89
N TRP A 718 -7.27 12.22 8.60
CA TRP A 718 -7.76 11.31 7.55
C TRP A 718 -6.98 9.99 7.50
N SER A 719 -5.75 9.96 7.98
CA SER A 719 -5.01 8.70 8.17
C SER A 719 -5.69 7.71 9.13
N LYS A 720 -6.67 8.13 9.95
CA LYS A 720 -7.49 7.24 10.78
C LYS A 720 -8.56 6.49 9.99
N ARG A 721 -8.96 7.01 8.82
CA ARG A 721 -9.96 6.38 7.94
C ARG A 721 -9.34 5.35 6.98
N PHE A 722 -8.03 5.21 7.06
CA PHE A 722 -7.30 4.16 6.38
C PHE A 722 -7.61 2.79 7.00
#